data_264cd88505e30697e4c2f6ac6b55a973
#
_entry.id   264cd88505e30697e4c2f6ac6b55a973
#
_cell.length_a   1.000
_cell.length_b   1.000
_cell.length_c   1.000
_cell.angle_alpha   90.00
_cell.angle_beta   90.00
_cell.angle_gamma   90.00
#
_symmetry.space_group_name_H-M   'P 1'
#
loop_
_entity.id
_entity.type
_entity.pdbx_description
1 polymer ?
#
loop_
_entity_poly.entity_id
_entity_poly.type
_entity_poly.pdbx_seq_one_letter_code
_entity_poly.pdbx_strand_id
1 'polypeptide(L)'
;MKRKTIFHLLLLLPMLVSFCFAQSKIQGKISDAKDQQKLSNATVMLLSAKDSILLDFTRSDENGNFSLSTPVSSEAVLIVSYPKYGDYYTEILPNQDYSALKVGLTSTAQLLQEVIVTGRIPITIKGDTTEYDAGSFKVEKNAKVEDLLKVLPGITVDASGKITAQGKTVKKVLVDGEEFFGDDPTLVTRNIRSDMVDKVQVYEKKSEQAERTGVDDGQREQTINVKLKDGAKNGMFGKALVGGGTDKYYMGQLMVNKFKGSQKISAYGLFGNNGTTSMNWQDAEKYGGDSGVSYGDDGSMSWSSFTDPFSGQGVIGVPRAINSGINFSDKFDKNKHNVNINYKYGRISSDGQDETLMSGLINSRTVKTVDTENDQHRVNLKYDLNFDSLNTLTIRGGASQKNLWSDNKREAYQFSEKLDTVTTENTREVADNKVKAFNLSALFTHKFKKKGRSLTFSGETRKDETTGEGTLFSTVSKYKVSTDTTDQRKKREQNVTTSRASLTYTEPLSKVLNMSIGGGIESNKSSSLVESFNKGSGKYDVLDPDFSNNYDFNRTSSNYKLAFGYTTEKLRLNFTNSFNNDDLEQRNNDTKEQFSRNFFTYNPSLGGGYSFTKSKQLWFNYNGRNQLPALNQIQPILDNSDQLNRYIGNENLKPSFSHNINLGYNTFKLLTGSYAYVGGNVNVVKDPISQNITTANGINTYEWNNIIGKTNLSANFWSGYYFKLNKKLGLSNSPQLSLSTSENYNFFNGELNKVNTTNYNFTYTLTRDTKTGLNFNINLSPQYRVMESNLQQNTNSNGFVFGSSGSVEYFFTKTLKVYTNYDYTYEAATKAFDQKFDQFLLHPGVSKKFLKNESLILDFTVNDVLNQNKGFSRSASSSVFTQRRYDTIRRYYMLKLSWDFTKMFL
;
A
#
# COMPACT_ATOMS: atom_id res chain seq x y z
N MET A 1 -37.83 -9.29 27.58
CA MET A 1 -37.57 -7.88 28.00
C MET A 1 -36.11 -7.74 28.34
N LYS A 2 -35.32 -7.00 27.55
CA LYS A 2 -33.96 -6.46 27.86
C LYS A 2 -33.18 -6.06 26.59
N ARG A 3 -33.82 -6.00 25.41
CA ARG A 3 -33.15 -5.52 24.18
C ARG A 3 -33.42 -4.04 23.81
N LYS A 4 -34.38 -3.38 24.45
CA LYS A 4 -34.71 -1.97 24.21
C LYS A 4 -33.89 -0.97 25.03
N THR A 5 -33.27 -1.38 26.10
CA THR A 5 -32.54 -0.49 27.04
C THR A 5 -31.15 -0.10 26.52
N ILE A 6 -30.48 -0.94 25.71
CA ILE A 6 -29.14 -0.64 25.13
C ILE A 6 -29.24 0.35 23.97
N PHE A 7 -30.36 0.32 23.23
CA PHE A 7 -30.55 1.25 22.10
C PHE A 7 -30.82 2.69 22.56
N HIS A 8 -31.43 2.86 23.73
CA HIS A 8 -31.67 4.18 24.31
C HIS A 8 -30.44 4.79 25.01
N LEU A 9 -29.51 3.96 25.47
CA LEU A 9 -28.26 4.44 26.05
C LEU A 9 -27.26 4.98 24.98
N LEU A 10 -27.32 4.44 23.78
CA LEU A 10 -26.50 4.91 22.64
C LEU A 10 -27.04 6.21 22.00
N LEU A 11 -28.30 6.54 22.20
CA LEU A 11 -28.93 7.78 21.71
C LEU A 11 -28.77 8.97 22.70
N LEU A 12 -28.42 8.71 23.95
CA LEU A 12 -28.24 9.75 25.00
C LEU A 12 -26.81 10.30 25.11
N LEU A 13 -25.85 9.68 24.43
CA LEU A 13 -24.44 10.11 24.50
C LEU A 13 -24.12 11.46 23.79
N PRO A 14 -24.85 11.92 22.74
CA PRO A 14 -24.59 13.21 22.14
C PRO A 14 -25.25 14.41 22.84
N MET A 15 -26.06 14.20 23.87
CA MET A 15 -26.86 15.31 24.48
C MET A 15 -26.22 15.99 25.70
N LEU A 16 -25.03 15.58 26.14
CA LEU A 16 -24.43 16.06 27.40
C LEU A 16 -23.25 17.02 27.28
N VAL A 17 -23.02 17.67 26.13
CA VAL A 17 -21.97 18.70 26.03
C VAL A 17 -22.51 19.99 25.38
N SER A 18 -23.33 20.71 26.11
CA SER A 18 -23.61 22.11 25.80
C SER A 18 -23.25 22.96 27.00
N PHE A 19 -21.94 23.13 27.29
CA PHE A 19 -21.49 24.23 28.13
C PHE A 19 -20.99 25.33 27.20
N CYS A 20 -21.80 26.40 27.08
CA CYS A 20 -21.47 27.63 26.40
C CYS A 20 -20.50 28.41 27.30
N PHE A 21 -19.20 28.41 27.01
CA PHE A 21 -18.29 29.44 27.56
C PHE A 21 -18.21 30.56 26.52
N ALA A 22 -18.58 31.78 26.93
CA ALA A 22 -18.32 32.96 26.15
C ALA A 22 -16.80 33.14 25.98
N GLN A 23 -16.30 32.96 24.76
CA GLN A 23 -14.89 33.12 24.42
C GLN A 23 -14.71 34.45 23.70
N SER A 24 -13.68 35.23 24.12
CA SER A 24 -13.23 36.39 23.35
C SER A 24 -12.78 35.90 21.94
N LYS A 25 -13.53 36.28 20.93
CA LYS A 25 -13.25 35.92 19.51
C LYS A 25 -12.49 37.11 18.90
N ILE A 26 -11.41 36.78 18.17
CA ILE A 26 -10.77 37.76 17.27
C ILE A 26 -11.56 37.73 15.98
N GLN A 27 -12.25 38.84 15.66
CA GLN A 27 -13.06 38.96 14.47
C GLN A 27 -12.75 40.29 13.77
N GLY A 28 -12.95 40.31 12.45
CA GLY A 28 -12.73 41.55 11.71
C GLY A 28 -13.09 41.43 10.24
N LYS A 29 -12.84 42.51 9.51
CA LYS A 29 -13.09 42.62 8.09
C LYS A 29 -11.84 43.07 7.34
N ILE A 30 -11.59 42.45 6.21
CA ILE A 30 -10.44 42.68 5.35
C ILE A 30 -10.90 43.32 4.05
N SER A 31 -10.28 44.46 3.70
CA SER A 31 -10.56 45.20 2.46
C SER A 31 -9.27 45.76 1.87
N ASP A 32 -9.32 46.18 0.61
CA ASP A 32 -8.28 47.04 0.03
C ASP A 32 -8.26 48.38 0.76
N ALA A 33 -7.07 48.83 1.10
CA ALA A 33 -6.92 50.10 1.87
C ALA A 33 -7.36 51.34 1.08
N LYS A 34 -7.33 51.33 -0.25
CA LYS A 34 -7.59 52.46 -1.13
C LYS A 34 -9.05 52.53 -1.56
N ASP A 35 -9.58 51.46 -2.14
CA ASP A 35 -10.91 51.40 -2.76
C ASP A 35 -11.95 50.68 -1.91
N GLN A 36 -11.57 50.19 -0.73
CA GLN A 36 -12.42 49.48 0.25
C GLN A 36 -13.05 48.19 -0.35
N GLN A 37 -12.51 47.70 -1.47
CA GLN A 37 -12.97 46.46 -2.03
C GLN A 37 -12.77 45.31 -1.03
N LYS A 38 -13.80 44.50 -0.86
CA LYS A 38 -13.80 43.36 0.04
C LYS A 38 -12.82 42.28 -0.48
N LEU A 39 -11.89 41.84 0.34
CA LEU A 39 -10.91 40.81 -0.03
C LEU A 39 -11.34 39.46 0.52
N SER A 40 -11.96 38.64 -0.33
CA SER A 40 -12.38 37.29 0.02
C SER A 40 -11.23 36.29 -0.10
N ASN A 41 -11.20 35.26 0.77
CA ASN A 41 -10.14 34.26 0.83
C ASN A 41 -8.76 34.80 1.25
N ALA A 42 -8.67 35.96 1.88
CA ALA A 42 -7.43 36.42 2.51
C ALA A 42 -7.08 35.48 3.67
N THR A 43 -5.81 35.11 3.78
CA THR A 43 -5.31 34.25 4.85
C THR A 43 -5.06 35.07 6.10
N VAL A 44 -5.64 34.69 7.22
CA VAL A 44 -5.48 35.30 8.55
C VAL A 44 -4.83 34.29 9.46
N MET A 45 -3.69 34.63 10.04
CA MET A 45 -2.89 33.76 10.90
C MET A 45 -2.62 34.48 12.24
N LEU A 46 -2.75 33.75 13.34
CA LEU A 46 -2.39 34.18 14.66
C LEU A 46 -1.16 33.41 15.13
N LEU A 47 -0.06 34.12 15.41
CA LEU A 47 1.20 33.53 15.84
C LEU A 47 1.53 33.98 17.27
N SER A 48 2.20 33.12 18.02
CA SER A 48 2.81 33.49 19.29
C SER A 48 3.93 34.50 19.06
N ALA A 49 3.91 35.64 19.75
CA ALA A 49 4.92 36.68 19.62
C ALA A 49 6.32 36.20 20.07
N LYS A 50 6.36 35.24 21.00
CA LYS A 50 7.61 34.75 21.61
C LYS A 50 8.42 33.85 20.68
N ASP A 51 7.77 32.96 19.94
CA ASP A 51 8.41 31.85 19.18
C ASP A 51 7.86 31.69 17.77
N SER A 52 7.00 32.60 17.30
CA SER A 52 6.36 32.63 15.98
C SER A 52 5.60 31.33 15.65
N ILE A 53 5.12 30.61 16.67
CA ILE A 53 4.33 29.38 16.47
C ILE A 53 2.91 29.76 16.10
N LEU A 54 2.35 29.07 15.10
CA LEU A 54 0.97 29.25 14.67
C LEU A 54 0.00 28.78 15.77
N LEU A 55 -0.81 29.70 16.28
CA LEU A 55 -1.82 29.47 17.34
C LEU A 55 -3.19 29.12 16.73
N ASP A 56 -3.61 29.92 15.72
CA ASP A 56 -4.86 29.71 14.98
C ASP A 56 -4.77 30.35 13.60
N PHE A 57 -5.64 29.93 12.67
CA PHE A 57 -5.71 30.57 11.37
C PHE A 57 -7.11 30.38 10.75
N THR A 58 -7.46 31.33 9.86
CA THR A 58 -8.73 31.34 9.12
C THR A 58 -8.56 31.99 7.75
N ARG A 59 -9.65 32.08 6.99
CA ARG A 59 -9.72 32.92 5.78
C ARG A 59 -10.94 33.83 5.86
N SER A 60 -10.85 34.93 5.16
CA SER A 60 -12.01 35.81 5.01
C SER A 60 -13.08 35.16 4.12
N ASP A 61 -14.34 35.41 4.46
CA ASP A 61 -15.50 35.02 3.67
C ASP A 61 -15.69 35.89 2.40
N GLU A 62 -16.77 35.69 1.66
CA GLU A 62 -17.09 36.50 0.46
C GLU A 62 -17.30 37.98 0.77
N ASN A 63 -17.60 38.35 2.00
CA ASN A 63 -17.76 39.71 2.49
C ASN A 63 -16.50 40.30 3.11
N GLY A 64 -15.39 39.57 3.09
CA GLY A 64 -14.13 39.96 3.71
C GLY A 64 -14.07 39.73 5.22
N ASN A 65 -15.10 39.13 5.85
CA ASN A 65 -15.10 38.92 7.29
C ASN A 65 -14.27 37.68 7.67
N PHE A 66 -13.63 37.73 8.84
CA PHE A 66 -12.89 36.58 9.40
C PHE A 66 -13.19 36.43 10.90
N SER A 67 -13.01 35.23 11.42
CA SER A 67 -13.14 34.90 12.83
C SER A 67 -12.13 33.82 13.23
N LEU A 68 -11.38 34.08 14.31
CA LEU A 68 -10.50 33.14 14.99
C LEU A 68 -11.12 32.77 16.34
N SER A 69 -10.98 31.51 16.73
CA SER A 69 -11.65 30.95 17.92
C SER A 69 -10.71 30.75 19.10
N THR A 70 -9.39 30.87 18.89
CA THR A 70 -8.39 30.61 19.94
C THR A 70 -8.28 31.79 20.91
N PRO A 71 -8.44 31.58 22.23
CA PRO A 71 -8.22 32.60 23.22
C PRO A 71 -6.74 32.96 23.27
N VAL A 72 -6.46 34.25 23.31
CA VAL A 72 -5.10 34.78 23.44
C VAL A 72 -4.75 34.84 24.93
N SER A 73 -3.94 33.90 25.39
CA SER A 73 -3.46 33.84 26.77
C SER A 73 -2.07 34.46 26.95
N SER A 74 -1.40 34.81 25.87
CA SER A 74 -0.08 35.49 25.83
C SER A 74 -0.02 36.36 24.60
N GLU A 75 0.95 37.26 24.52
CA GLU A 75 1.17 38.15 23.37
C GLU A 75 1.26 37.31 22.06
N ALA A 76 0.53 37.77 21.05
CA ALA A 76 0.45 37.14 19.74
C ALA A 76 0.52 38.20 18.63
N VAL A 77 0.83 37.77 17.41
CA VAL A 77 0.87 38.58 16.20
C VAL A 77 -0.17 38.06 15.23
N LEU A 78 -1.08 38.91 14.80
CA LEU A 78 -2.00 38.63 13.72
C LEU A 78 -1.36 39.03 12.40
N ILE A 79 -1.30 38.08 11.47
CA ILE A 79 -0.81 38.30 10.12
C ILE A 79 -1.95 38.08 9.14
N VAL A 80 -2.17 39.04 8.23
CA VAL A 80 -3.12 38.91 7.16
C VAL A 80 -2.42 39.04 5.82
N SER A 81 -2.57 38.01 4.96
CA SER A 81 -1.91 37.91 3.66
C SER A 81 -2.92 37.70 2.55
N TYR A 82 -2.74 38.39 1.41
CA TYR A 82 -3.53 38.25 0.22
C TYR A 82 -2.67 38.35 -1.06
N PRO A 83 -2.90 37.55 -2.12
CA PRO A 83 -2.09 37.58 -3.33
C PRO A 83 -2.04 38.98 -3.95
N LYS A 84 -0.84 39.47 -4.28
CA LYS A 84 -0.55 40.79 -4.83
C LYS A 84 -0.77 41.98 -3.87
N TYR A 85 -0.88 41.71 -2.59
CA TYR A 85 -0.93 42.74 -1.51
C TYR A 85 0.25 42.54 -0.56
N GLY A 86 0.64 43.60 0.13
CA GLY A 86 1.56 43.49 1.25
C GLY A 86 0.90 42.84 2.45
N ASP A 87 1.66 42.08 3.22
CA ASP A 87 1.16 41.45 4.42
C ASP A 87 0.87 42.49 5.50
N TYR A 88 -0.25 42.36 6.19
CA TYR A 88 -0.62 43.19 7.33
C TYR A 88 -0.23 42.48 8.63
N TYR A 89 0.37 43.26 9.56
CA TYR A 89 0.82 42.76 10.87
C TYR A 89 0.21 43.62 11.95
N THR A 90 -0.31 42.97 13.02
CA THR A 90 -0.73 43.68 14.23
C THR A 90 -0.53 42.79 15.45
N GLU A 91 -0.11 43.40 16.56
CA GLU A 91 0.02 42.72 17.83
C GLU A 91 -1.34 42.51 18.46
N ILE A 92 -1.53 41.36 19.06
CA ILE A 92 -2.71 40.95 19.81
C ILE A 92 -2.30 40.69 21.24
N LEU A 93 -2.74 41.53 22.11
CA LEU A 93 -2.45 41.46 23.56
C LEU A 93 -3.53 40.65 24.29
N PRO A 94 -3.17 39.90 25.34
CA PRO A 94 -4.14 39.20 26.17
C PRO A 94 -5.13 40.17 26.84
N ASN A 95 -6.38 39.73 27.01
CA ASN A 95 -7.45 40.46 27.68
C ASN A 95 -7.95 41.75 26.97
N GLN A 96 -7.66 41.96 25.72
CA GLN A 96 -8.24 43.00 24.87
C GLN A 96 -9.36 42.47 23.98
N ASP A 97 -10.30 43.33 23.62
CA ASP A 97 -11.39 43.01 22.72
C ASP A 97 -10.98 43.27 21.26
N TYR A 98 -10.97 42.23 20.47
CA TYR A 98 -10.67 42.24 19.04
C TYR A 98 -11.86 41.74 18.22
N SER A 99 -13.08 41.97 18.66
CA SER A 99 -14.30 41.50 17.99
C SER A 99 -14.66 42.27 16.72
N ALA A 100 -13.99 43.41 16.42
CA ALA A 100 -14.30 44.27 15.28
C ALA A 100 -13.06 44.87 14.60
N LEU A 101 -12.05 44.08 14.31
CA LEU A 101 -10.82 44.49 13.61
C LEU A 101 -11.13 44.92 12.16
N LYS A 102 -10.59 46.08 11.79
CA LYS A 102 -10.58 46.54 10.39
C LYS A 102 -9.18 46.39 9.81
N VAL A 103 -9.01 45.55 8.80
CA VAL A 103 -7.73 45.28 8.16
C VAL A 103 -7.76 45.83 6.73
N GLY A 104 -6.97 46.85 6.47
CA GLY A 104 -6.77 47.40 5.13
C GLY A 104 -5.46 46.87 4.54
N LEU A 105 -5.51 46.13 3.43
CA LEU A 105 -4.32 45.66 2.72
C LEU A 105 -3.96 46.61 1.57
N THR A 106 -2.69 46.90 1.38
CA THR A 106 -2.18 47.74 0.32
C THR A 106 -1.60 46.87 -0.80
N SER A 107 -2.01 47.15 -2.06
CA SER A 107 -1.50 46.42 -3.22
C SER A 107 0.00 46.57 -3.37
N THR A 108 0.72 45.47 -3.71
CA THR A 108 2.18 45.49 -3.93
C THR A 108 2.64 46.44 -5.04
N ALA A 109 1.75 46.78 -5.98
CA ALA A 109 2.01 47.79 -7.01
C ALA A 109 2.18 49.23 -6.40
N GLN A 110 1.77 49.45 -5.16
CA GLN A 110 1.89 50.71 -4.43
C GLN A 110 2.98 50.69 -3.34
N LEU A 111 3.51 49.49 -3.00
CA LEU A 111 4.49 49.29 -1.94
C LEU A 111 5.94 49.33 -2.44
N LEU A 112 6.29 50.24 -3.34
CA LEU A 112 7.69 50.45 -3.74
C LEU A 112 8.52 51.25 -2.71
N GLN A 113 8.23 51.10 -1.41
CA GLN A 113 9.15 51.53 -0.32
C GLN A 113 8.80 50.81 0.99
N GLU A 114 9.62 49.83 1.30
CA GLU A 114 10.11 49.39 2.60
C GLU A 114 9.15 49.09 3.77
N VAL A 115 9.05 47.76 4.12
CA VAL A 115 9.48 47.21 5.41
C VAL A 115 9.61 45.71 5.27
N ILE A 116 10.81 45.16 5.36
CA ILE A 116 11.05 43.71 5.45
C ILE A 116 10.75 43.28 6.88
N VAL A 117 9.54 42.84 7.16
CA VAL A 117 9.25 42.10 8.40
C VAL A 117 9.51 40.62 8.10
N THR A 118 10.57 40.07 8.66
CA THR A 118 10.94 38.64 8.56
C THR A 118 10.04 37.77 9.45
N GLY A 119 8.73 37.78 9.18
CA GLY A 119 7.80 36.84 9.76
C GLY A 119 7.81 35.49 8.98
N ARG A 120 7.91 34.36 9.68
CA ARG A 120 7.74 33.03 9.04
C ARG A 120 6.27 32.84 8.67
N ILE A 121 6.01 32.56 7.40
CA ILE A 121 4.66 32.21 6.93
C ILE A 121 4.48 30.70 7.08
N PRO A 122 3.59 30.23 8.00
CA PRO A 122 3.45 28.81 8.29
C PRO A 122 3.03 27.94 7.13
N ILE A 123 2.18 28.47 6.24
CA ILE A 123 1.63 27.71 5.09
C ILE A 123 1.58 28.63 3.87
N THR A 124 2.23 28.21 2.81
CA THR A 124 2.26 28.91 1.51
C THR A 124 1.78 27.97 0.40
N ILE A 125 0.94 28.47 -0.51
CA ILE A 125 0.49 27.71 -1.68
C ILE A 125 1.19 28.28 -2.92
N LYS A 126 2.06 27.48 -3.52
CA LYS A 126 2.80 27.83 -4.73
C LYS A 126 2.34 26.92 -5.88
N GLY A 127 1.49 27.44 -6.76
CA GLY A 127 0.93 26.63 -7.85
C GLY A 127 0.09 25.47 -7.36
N ASP A 128 0.54 24.23 -7.57
CA ASP A 128 -0.06 22.98 -7.12
C ASP A 128 0.55 22.46 -5.80
N THR A 129 1.60 23.12 -5.30
CA THR A 129 2.34 22.70 -4.11
C THR A 129 1.88 23.47 -2.88
N THR A 130 1.51 22.77 -1.81
CA THR A 130 1.32 23.33 -0.47
C THR A 130 2.62 23.16 0.31
N GLU A 131 3.21 24.26 0.72
CA GLU A 131 4.47 24.33 1.47
C GLU A 131 4.19 24.71 2.92
N TYR A 132 4.65 23.92 3.86
CA TYR A 132 4.56 24.15 5.30
C TYR A 132 5.96 24.50 5.83
N ASP A 133 6.09 25.61 6.54
CA ASP A 133 7.31 25.93 7.29
C ASP A 133 7.37 25.07 8.55
N ALA A 134 8.34 24.17 8.65
CA ALA A 134 8.41 23.19 9.73
C ALA A 134 8.60 23.85 11.10
N GLY A 135 9.32 24.98 11.15
CA GLY A 135 9.57 25.73 12.39
C GLY A 135 8.35 26.41 12.96
N SER A 136 7.31 26.62 12.17
CA SER A 136 6.06 27.24 12.62
C SER A 136 5.11 26.25 13.34
N PHE A 137 5.45 24.95 13.37
CA PHE A 137 4.65 23.91 14.00
C PHE A 137 5.39 23.29 15.17
N LYS A 138 4.79 23.32 16.34
CA LYS A 138 5.40 22.82 17.55
C LYS A 138 5.29 21.31 17.65
N VAL A 139 6.43 20.63 17.73
CA VAL A 139 6.55 19.20 17.99
C VAL A 139 7.37 18.96 19.26
N GLU A 140 7.39 17.74 19.76
CA GLU A 140 8.25 17.35 20.89
C GLU A 140 9.75 17.41 20.52
N LYS A 141 10.58 17.49 21.55
CA LYS A 141 12.03 17.36 21.39
C LYS A 141 12.37 15.96 20.87
N ASN A 142 13.25 15.86 19.88
CA ASN A 142 13.56 14.63 19.14
C ASN A 142 12.38 13.98 18.37
N ALA A 143 11.28 14.70 18.18
CA ALA A 143 10.20 14.27 17.31
C ALA A 143 10.73 13.94 15.91
N LYS A 144 10.15 12.96 15.27
CA LYS A 144 10.46 12.56 13.91
C LYS A 144 9.61 13.35 12.90
N VAL A 145 9.94 13.24 11.63
CA VAL A 145 9.11 13.83 10.56
C VAL A 145 7.66 13.34 10.65
N GLU A 146 7.42 12.08 11.03
CA GLU A 146 6.07 11.54 11.25
C GLU A 146 5.28 12.37 12.27
N ASP A 147 5.90 12.75 13.36
CA ASP A 147 5.25 13.58 14.40
C ASP A 147 5.01 15.01 13.92
N LEU A 148 5.91 15.54 13.09
CA LEU A 148 5.69 16.80 12.41
C LEU A 148 4.49 16.71 11.46
N LEU A 149 4.40 15.68 10.64
CA LEU A 149 3.30 15.49 9.69
C LEU A 149 1.94 15.40 10.39
N LYS A 150 1.85 14.76 11.57
CA LYS A 150 0.62 14.65 12.36
C LYS A 150 0.07 16.01 12.81
N VAL A 151 0.92 17.01 12.97
CA VAL A 151 0.49 18.36 13.40
C VAL A 151 0.22 19.30 12.22
N LEU A 152 0.62 18.93 10.99
CA LEU A 152 0.37 19.74 9.80
C LEU A 152 -1.10 19.69 9.39
N PRO A 153 -1.74 20.83 9.10
CA PRO A 153 -3.13 20.85 8.65
C PRO A 153 -3.34 20.08 7.36
N GLY A 154 -4.32 19.18 7.34
CA GLY A 154 -4.68 18.39 6.17
C GLY A 154 -3.81 17.16 5.90
N ILE A 155 -2.95 16.82 6.85
CA ILE A 155 -2.18 15.59 6.83
C ILE A 155 -2.60 14.73 8.01
N THR A 156 -2.77 13.42 7.77
CA THR A 156 -3.01 12.42 8.82
C THR A 156 -2.06 11.26 8.63
N VAL A 157 -1.59 10.70 9.74
CA VAL A 157 -0.73 9.52 9.76
C VAL A 157 -1.37 8.51 10.68
N ASP A 158 -1.69 7.32 10.18
CA ASP A 158 -2.29 6.27 10.98
C ASP A 158 -1.23 5.50 11.81
N ALA A 159 -1.68 4.55 12.65
CA ALA A 159 -0.79 3.77 13.50
C ALA A 159 0.23 2.93 12.71
N SER A 160 -0.08 2.56 11.48
CA SER A 160 0.84 1.83 10.59
C SER A 160 1.90 2.75 9.96
N GLY A 161 1.71 4.07 9.99
CA GLY A 161 2.56 5.06 9.33
C GLY A 161 2.08 5.44 7.93
N LYS A 162 0.92 4.94 7.50
CA LYS A 162 0.30 5.35 6.24
C LYS A 162 -0.13 6.81 6.32
N ILE A 163 0.33 7.59 5.37
CA ILE A 163 0.09 9.03 5.33
C ILE A 163 -1.04 9.34 4.35
N THR A 164 -1.99 10.13 4.79
CA THR A 164 -3.00 10.76 3.93
C THR A 164 -2.81 12.25 3.94
N ALA A 165 -2.57 12.87 2.79
CA ALA A 165 -2.42 14.30 2.64
C ALA A 165 -3.47 14.86 1.70
N GLN A 166 -4.22 15.86 2.15
CA GLN A 166 -5.29 16.52 1.40
C GLN A 166 -6.35 15.53 0.86
N GLY A 167 -6.64 14.47 1.65
CA GLY A 167 -7.61 13.43 1.31
C GLY A 167 -7.11 12.34 0.37
N LYS A 168 -5.84 12.37 -0.02
CA LYS A 168 -5.20 11.36 -0.88
C LYS A 168 -4.10 10.61 -0.13
N THR A 169 -4.00 9.30 -0.35
CA THR A 169 -2.88 8.52 0.20
C THR A 169 -1.56 8.99 -0.41
N VAL A 170 -0.60 9.31 0.44
CA VAL A 170 0.75 9.66 0.02
C VAL A 170 1.48 8.37 -0.34
N LYS A 171 1.89 8.29 -1.59
CA LYS A 171 2.62 7.13 -2.10
C LYS A 171 4.14 7.30 -1.99
N LYS A 172 4.62 8.55 -1.96
CA LYS A 172 6.05 8.86 -2.02
C LYS A 172 6.43 9.96 -1.03
N VAL A 173 7.53 9.75 -0.29
CA VAL A 173 8.16 10.78 0.53
C VAL A 173 9.61 10.96 0.09
N LEU A 174 9.95 12.17 -0.34
CA LEU A 174 11.26 12.55 -0.82
C LEU A 174 12.03 13.34 0.25
N VAL A 175 13.34 13.30 0.20
CA VAL A 175 14.23 14.14 1.00
C VAL A 175 15.07 15.01 0.08
N ASP A 176 14.85 16.32 0.11
CA ASP A 176 15.46 17.30 -0.82
C ASP A 176 15.18 16.96 -2.30
N GLY A 177 13.99 16.42 -2.59
CA GLY A 177 13.58 16.03 -3.94
C GLY A 177 14.05 14.65 -4.39
N GLU A 178 14.81 13.92 -3.56
CA GLU A 178 15.37 12.61 -3.89
C GLU A 178 14.71 11.48 -3.11
N GLU A 179 14.64 10.32 -3.74
CA GLU A 179 14.22 9.09 -3.08
C GLU A 179 15.24 8.66 -2.03
N PHE A 180 14.77 8.32 -0.84
CA PHE A 180 15.59 7.87 0.27
C PHE A 180 15.24 6.42 0.61
N PHE A 181 16.16 5.49 0.41
CA PHE A 181 15.92 4.04 0.46
C PHE A 181 14.79 3.55 -0.46
N GLY A 182 14.65 4.12 -1.64
CA GLY A 182 13.51 3.93 -2.51
C GLY A 182 12.34 4.84 -2.12
N ASP A 183 11.13 4.39 -2.33
CA ASP A 183 9.93 5.22 -2.16
C ASP A 183 9.28 5.08 -0.77
N ASP A 184 9.92 4.46 0.24
CA ASP A 184 9.29 4.21 1.53
C ASP A 184 9.07 5.51 2.34
N PRO A 185 7.80 5.99 2.48
CA PRO A 185 7.49 7.16 3.26
C PRO A 185 7.91 7.05 4.72
N THR A 186 7.83 5.86 5.28
CA THR A 186 7.99 5.66 6.72
C THR A 186 9.46 5.59 7.15
N LEU A 187 10.35 5.13 6.27
CA LEU A 187 11.79 5.24 6.52
C LEU A 187 12.22 6.70 6.63
N VAL A 188 11.67 7.57 5.80
CA VAL A 188 11.90 9.00 5.90
C VAL A 188 11.28 9.54 7.19
N THR A 189 9.98 9.27 7.40
CA THR A 189 9.21 9.95 8.43
C THR A 189 9.54 9.49 9.85
N ARG A 190 9.94 8.24 10.03
CA ARG A 190 10.27 7.67 11.34
C ARG A 190 11.75 7.79 11.74
N ASN A 191 12.63 8.08 10.79
CA ASN A 191 14.05 8.14 11.06
C ASN A 191 14.65 9.54 10.99
N ILE A 192 14.14 10.44 10.14
CA ILE A 192 14.59 11.83 10.10
C ILE A 192 13.92 12.62 11.22
N ARG A 193 14.70 13.42 11.93
CA ARG A 193 14.20 14.28 13.02
C ARG A 193 13.51 15.51 12.44
N SER A 194 12.45 15.93 13.09
CA SER A 194 11.69 17.13 12.71
C SER A 194 12.49 18.43 12.80
N ASP A 195 13.46 18.53 13.72
CA ASP A 195 14.32 19.70 13.89
C ASP A 195 15.35 19.88 12.76
N MET A 196 15.57 18.83 11.95
CA MET A 196 16.38 18.89 10.73
C MET A 196 15.60 19.47 9.53
N VAL A 197 14.27 19.52 9.63
CA VAL A 197 13.40 19.93 8.52
C VAL A 197 13.25 21.44 8.49
N ASP A 198 13.44 22.02 7.31
CA ASP A 198 13.12 23.41 6.99
C ASP A 198 11.65 23.53 6.56
N LYS A 199 11.27 22.73 5.55
CA LYS A 199 9.93 22.78 4.95
C LYS A 199 9.40 21.41 4.60
N VAL A 200 8.08 21.29 4.62
CA VAL A 200 7.36 20.12 4.09
C VAL A 200 6.52 20.58 2.89
N GLN A 201 6.75 19.99 1.75
CA GLN A 201 6.03 20.29 0.51
C GLN A 201 5.10 19.14 0.16
N VAL A 202 3.83 19.44 -0.12
CA VAL A 202 2.80 18.46 -0.51
C VAL A 202 2.30 18.81 -1.89
N TYR A 203 2.42 17.90 -2.84
CA TYR A 203 2.01 18.10 -4.22
C TYR A 203 1.73 16.77 -4.94
N GLU A 204 1.05 16.85 -6.07
CA GLU A 204 0.88 15.71 -6.98
C GLU A 204 2.05 15.66 -7.96
N LYS A 205 2.99 14.74 -7.71
CA LYS A 205 4.10 14.48 -8.63
C LYS A 205 3.59 13.84 -9.91
N LYS A 206 3.98 14.36 -11.04
CA LYS A 206 3.73 13.75 -12.35
C LYS A 206 4.61 12.51 -12.54
N SER A 207 4.27 11.66 -13.51
CA SER A 207 5.16 10.58 -13.94
C SER A 207 6.53 11.13 -14.35
N GLU A 208 7.57 10.33 -14.28
CA GLU A 208 8.91 10.76 -14.76
C GLU A 208 8.87 11.15 -16.23
N GLN A 209 8.10 10.44 -17.04
CA GLN A 209 7.91 10.78 -18.45
C GLN A 209 7.23 12.14 -18.61
N ALA A 210 6.15 12.41 -17.86
CA ALA A 210 5.45 13.70 -17.93
C ALA A 210 6.29 14.86 -17.38
N GLU A 211 7.10 14.66 -16.34
CA GLU A 211 8.07 15.65 -15.86
C GLU A 211 9.15 15.95 -16.90
N ARG A 212 9.66 14.90 -17.56
CA ARG A 212 10.71 15.02 -18.57
C ARG A 212 10.21 15.60 -19.88
N THR A 213 9.05 15.18 -20.37
CA THR A 213 8.48 15.65 -21.64
C THR A 213 7.75 16.97 -21.52
N GLY A 214 7.27 17.30 -20.30
CA GLY A 214 6.38 18.44 -20.07
C GLY A 214 4.93 18.19 -20.53
N VAL A 215 4.61 17.00 -21.02
CA VAL A 215 3.29 16.55 -21.44
C VAL A 215 2.64 15.76 -20.32
N ASP A 216 1.46 16.16 -19.89
CA ASP A 216 0.70 15.48 -18.83
C ASP A 216 0.11 14.18 -19.37
N ASP A 217 0.57 13.05 -18.89
CA ASP A 217 0.07 11.71 -19.24
C ASP A 217 -1.08 11.27 -18.34
N GLY A 218 -1.51 12.14 -17.41
CA GLY A 218 -2.58 11.86 -16.45
C GLY A 218 -2.12 11.08 -15.22
N GLN A 219 -0.89 10.58 -15.19
CA GLN A 219 -0.36 9.86 -14.04
C GLN A 219 0.18 10.84 -13.01
N ARG A 220 -0.33 10.73 -11.80
CA ARG A 220 0.09 11.58 -10.67
C ARG A 220 0.10 10.81 -9.37
N GLU A 221 1.10 11.10 -8.56
CA GLU A 221 1.27 10.50 -7.25
C GLU A 221 1.28 11.58 -6.17
N GLN A 222 0.43 11.42 -5.15
CA GLN A 222 0.49 12.29 -3.98
C GLN A 222 1.83 12.10 -3.29
N THR A 223 2.62 13.17 -3.28
CA THR A 223 4.02 13.17 -2.84
C THR A 223 4.23 14.20 -1.73
N ILE A 224 5.02 13.82 -0.74
CA ILE A 224 5.58 14.74 0.24
C ILE A 224 7.07 14.88 -0.02
N ASN A 225 7.58 16.11 -0.09
CA ASN A 225 9.02 16.37 -0.13
C ASN A 225 9.43 17.08 1.17
N VAL A 226 10.31 16.44 1.92
CA VAL A 226 10.90 16.96 3.15
C VAL A 226 12.18 17.71 2.79
N LYS A 227 12.15 19.03 2.85
CA LYS A 227 13.35 19.85 2.67
C LYS A 227 14.10 19.98 3.99
N LEU A 228 15.38 19.64 3.96
CA LEU A 228 16.25 19.77 5.11
C LEU A 228 16.84 21.19 5.23
N LYS A 229 17.07 21.64 6.45
CA LYS A 229 17.86 22.85 6.75
C LYS A 229 19.28 22.65 6.21
N ASP A 230 19.94 23.72 5.79
CA ASP A 230 21.30 23.63 5.20
C ASP A 230 22.31 23.01 6.17
N GLY A 231 22.24 23.34 7.46
CA GLY A 231 23.07 22.69 8.48
C GLY A 231 22.77 21.21 8.72
N ALA A 232 21.59 20.74 8.33
CA ALA A 232 21.19 19.33 8.46
C ALA A 232 21.61 18.46 7.26
N LYS A 233 22.11 19.06 6.19
CA LYS A 233 22.64 18.36 5.00
C LYS A 233 24.06 17.80 5.21
N ASN A 234 24.71 18.12 6.33
CA ASN A 234 26.03 17.63 6.69
C ASN A 234 25.98 17.05 8.11
N GLY A 235 26.02 15.74 8.26
CA GLY A 235 25.94 15.12 9.55
C GLY A 235 25.79 13.62 9.53
N MET A 236 25.77 13.06 10.72
CA MET A 236 25.48 11.64 10.95
C MET A 236 24.38 11.52 11.98
N PHE A 237 23.38 10.68 11.71
CA PHE A 237 22.29 10.41 12.64
C PHE A 237 21.80 8.97 12.48
N GLY A 238 21.17 8.46 13.53
CA GLY A 238 20.70 7.10 13.50
C GLY A 238 19.98 6.69 14.78
N LYS A 239 19.68 5.40 14.85
CA LYS A 239 19.02 4.74 15.96
C LYS A 239 19.66 3.38 16.22
N ALA A 240 19.91 3.08 17.47
CA ALA A 240 20.25 1.74 17.95
C ALA A 240 19.15 1.28 18.91
N LEU A 241 18.68 0.05 18.78
CA LEU A 241 17.69 -0.56 19.66
C LEU A 241 18.10 -1.99 19.94
N VAL A 242 18.03 -2.40 21.19
CA VAL A 242 18.17 -3.79 21.63
C VAL A 242 17.04 -4.12 22.58
N GLY A 243 16.55 -5.36 22.53
CA GLY A 243 15.52 -5.84 23.41
C GLY A 243 15.69 -7.32 23.73
N GLY A 244 15.41 -7.68 24.96
CA GLY A 244 15.37 -9.04 25.45
C GLY A 244 14.07 -9.31 26.17
N GLY A 245 13.54 -10.51 26.00
CA GLY A 245 12.25 -10.90 26.58
C GLY A 245 12.24 -12.30 27.18
N THR A 246 11.11 -12.67 27.78
CA THR A 246 10.85 -14.05 28.20
C THR A 246 10.79 -14.97 26.99
N ASP A 247 10.81 -16.31 27.23
CA ASP A 247 10.66 -17.34 26.21
C ASP A 247 11.66 -17.21 25.04
N LYS A 248 12.85 -16.67 25.32
CA LYS A 248 13.96 -16.44 24.38
C LYS A 248 13.62 -15.46 23.27
N TYR A 249 12.63 -14.57 23.45
CA TYR A 249 12.36 -13.49 22.51
C TYR A 249 13.45 -12.41 22.61
N TYR A 250 13.91 -11.97 21.47
CA TYR A 250 14.91 -10.91 21.35
C TYR A 250 14.69 -10.07 20.12
N MET A 251 15.24 -8.87 20.12
CA MET A 251 15.31 -8.02 18.93
C MET A 251 16.51 -7.09 19.00
N GLY A 252 17.05 -6.76 17.86
CA GLY A 252 18.05 -5.74 17.67
C GLY A 252 17.82 -4.96 16.40
N GLN A 253 18.09 -3.66 16.43
CA GLN A 253 17.97 -2.78 15.28
C GLN A 253 19.05 -1.72 15.33
N LEU A 254 19.70 -1.48 14.21
CA LEU A 254 20.67 -0.41 14.03
C LEU A 254 20.36 0.30 12.71
N MET A 255 20.35 1.62 12.71
CA MET A 255 20.29 2.45 11.52
C MET A 255 21.27 3.59 11.65
N VAL A 256 22.09 3.81 10.62
CA VAL A 256 23.09 4.88 10.55
C VAL A 256 22.95 5.58 9.21
N ASN A 257 22.88 6.92 9.25
CA ASN A 257 22.81 7.76 8.07
C ASN A 257 23.92 8.79 8.14
N LYS A 258 24.65 8.97 7.04
CA LYS A 258 25.66 10.01 6.86
C LYS A 258 25.34 10.83 5.62
N PHE A 259 25.11 12.11 5.81
CA PHE A 259 24.86 13.08 4.75
C PHE A 259 26.04 14.02 4.60
N LYS A 260 26.39 14.32 3.34
CA LYS A 260 27.43 15.31 2.99
C LYS A 260 27.03 15.98 1.67
N GLY A 261 26.32 17.10 1.76
CA GLY A 261 25.75 17.77 0.58
C GLY A 261 24.78 16.87 -0.18
N SER A 262 25.07 16.57 -1.43
CA SER A 262 24.28 15.64 -2.27
C SER A 262 24.50 14.18 -1.93
N GLN A 263 25.64 13.85 -1.31
CA GLN A 263 25.98 12.47 -0.96
C GLN A 263 25.21 12.01 0.26
N LYS A 264 24.53 10.88 0.13
CA LYS A 264 23.80 10.22 1.23
C LYS A 264 24.24 8.75 1.30
N ILE A 265 24.70 8.34 2.45
CA ILE A 265 25.06 6.97 2.75
C ILE A 265 24.23 6.53 3.94
N SER A 266 23.55 5.39 3.83
CA SER A 266 22.72 4.85 4.89
C SER A 266 22.93 3.36 5.01
N ALA A 267 22.94 2.86 6.22
CA ALA A 267 23.01 1.43 6.50
C ALA A 267 22.04 1.08 7.63
N TYR A 268 21.42 -0.07 7.53
CA TYR A 268 20.58 -0.60 8.60
C TYR A 268 20.77 -2.10 8.78
N GLY A 269 20.46 -2.56 9.98
CA GLY A 269 20.37 -3.97 10.32
C GLY A 269 19.28 -4.19 11.35
N LEU A 270 18.54 -5.28 11.19
CA LEU A 270 17.51 -5.75 12.10
C LEU A 270 17.67 -7.26 12.27
N PHE A 271 17.53 -7.74 13.48
CA PHE A 271 17.47 -9.17 13.80
C PHE A 271 16.52 -9.40 14.97
N GLY A 272 15.80 -10.51 14.97
CA GLY A 272 14.88 -10.84 16.04
C GLY A 272 13.97 -12.02 15.75
N ASN A 273 13.21 -12.39 16.78
CA ASN A 273 12.18 -13.43 16.71
C ASN A 273 10.85 -13.00 17.34
N ASN A 274 10.67 -11.70 17.56
CA ASN A 274 9.49 -11.13 18.18
C ASN A 274 8.37 -10.75 17.20
N GLY A 275 8.44 -11.24 15.96
CA GLY A 275 7.51 -10.93 14.88
C GLY A 275 7.88 -9.72 14.03
N THR A 276 8.92 -8.97 14.41
CA THR A 276 9.44 -7.87 13.60
C THR A 276 10.39 -8.43 12.54
N THR A 277 9.93 -8.51 11.30
CA THR A 277 10.71 -9.09 10.19
C THR A 277 11.37 -8.04 9.31
N SER A 278 10.86 -6.82 9.34
CA SER A 278 11.42 -5.66 8.63
C SER A 278 11.36 -4.42 9.51
N MET A 279 12.05 -3.36 9.12
CA MET A 279 11.94 -2.08 9.83
C MET A 279 10.51 -1.51 9.76
N ASN A 280 9.73 -1.96 8.75
CA ASN A 280 8.36 -1.58 8.54
C ASN A 280 7.69 -2.56 7.55
N TRP A 281 6.38 -2.85 7.71
CA TRP A 281 5.65 -3.72 6.79
C TRP A 281 5.58 -3.16 5.34
N GLN A 282 5.65 -1.83 5.19
CA GLN A 282 5.72 -1.17 3.88
C GLN A 282 7.12 -1.25 3.25
N ASP A 283 8.16 -1.58 4.01
CA ASP A 283 9.49 -1.86 3.49
C ASP A 283 9.48 -3.06 2.54
N ALA A 284 8.61 -4.01 2.77
CA ALA A 284 8.42 -5.18 1.94
C ALA A 284 8.02 -4.83 0.50
N GLU A 285 7.14 -3.84 0.34
CA GLU A 285 6.61 -3.41 -0.94
C GLU A 285 7.60 -2.57 -1.76
N LYS A 286 8.52 -1.85 -1.08
CA LYS A 286 9.39 -0.84 -1.68
C LYS A 286 10.86 -1.23 -1.86
N TYR A 287 11.34 -2.18 -1.10
CA TYR A 287 12.71 -2.67 -1.24
C TYR A 287 12.81 -3.90 -2.15
N GLY A 288 11.81 -4.06 -2.99
CA GLY A 288 11.81 -5.09 -3.98
C GLY A 288 11.29 -6.42 -3.52
N GLY A 289 10.38 -6.45 -2.58
CA GLY A 289 9.21 -7.22 -2.86
C GLY A 289 8.73 -6.71 -4.20
N ASP A 290 8.65 -7.57 -5.16
CA ASP A 290 8.05 -7.25 -6.43
C ASP A 290 6.57 -6.92 -6.14
N SER A 291 6.31 -5.68 -5.65
CA SER A 291 5.04 -5.07 -5.90
C SER A 291 5.06 -4.88 -7.39
N GLY A 292 4.61 -5.88 -8.11
CA GLY A 292 4.41 -5.79 -9.54
C GLY A 292 3.36 -4.75 -9.85
N VAL A 293 3.58 -3.53 -9.41
CA VAL A 293 2.95 -2.37 -10.01
C VAL A 293 3.73 -2.12 -11.27
N SER A 294 3.39 -2.85 -12.30
CA SER A 294 3.77 -2.46 -13.65
C SER A 294 2.78 -1.39 -14.08
N TYR A 295 3.29 -0.23 -14.35
CA TYR A 295 2.55 0.79 -15.08
C TYR A 295 2.63 0.41 -16.55
N GLY A 296 1.52 -0.07 -17.13
CA GLY A 296 1.43 -0.19 -18.58
C GLY A 296 1.54 1.20 -19.21
N ASP A 297 2.09 1.28 -20.41
CA ASP A 297 2.11 2.51 -21.21
C ASP A 297 0.69 3.06 -21.50
N ASP A 298 -0.34 2.29 -21.17
CA ASP A 298 -1.76 2.62 -21.28
C ASP A 298 -2.34 3.27 -20.01
N GLY A 299 -1.52 3.53 -19.00
CA GLY A 299 -1.95 4.04 -17.70
C GLY A 299 -2.59 2.98 -16.81
N SER A 300 -2.60 1.72 -17.22
CA SER A 300 -3.07 0.62 -16.39
C SER A 300 -2.06 0.34 -15.28
N MET A 301 -2.58 0.23 -14.05
CA MET A 301 -1.81 -0.20 -12.89
C MET A 301 -2.17 -1.67 -12.63
N SER A 302 -1.26 -2.59 -12.91
CA SER A 302 -1.44 -3.99 -12.51
C SER A 302 -0.72 -4.23 -11.19
N TRP A 303 -1.47 -4.77 -10.24
CA TRP A 303 -0.96 -5.19 -8.94
C TRP A 303 -0.67 -6.68 -9.01
N SER A 304 0.58 -7.10 -8.98
CA SER A 304 0.90 -8.47 -8.65
C SER A 304 1.24 -8.53 -7.17
N SER A 305 0.42 -9.23 -6.40
CA SER A 305 0.69 -9.51 -4.99
C SER A 305 1.76 -10.58 -4.89
N PHE A 306 3.02 -10.21 -5.08
CA PHE A 306 4.09 -11.03 -4.54
C PHE A 306 4.27 -10.66 -3.06
N THR A 307 3.97 -11.57 -2.19
CA THR A 307 4.35 -11.45 -0.78
C THR A 307 5.87 -11.39 -0.71
N ASP A 308 6.41 -10.24 -0.29
CA ASP A 308 7.83 -10.17 0.05
C ASP A 308 8.10 -11.22 1.13
N PRO A 309 9.04 -12.15 0.93
CA PRO A 309 9.43 -13.11 1.94
C PRO A 309 9.83 -12.47 3.27
N PHE A 310 10.22 -11.18 3.24
CA PHE A 310 10.58 -10.43 4.44
C PHE A 310 9.40 -9.73 5.12
N SER A 311 8.19 -9.74 4.54
CA SER A 311 7.03 -9.12 5.16
C SER A 311 6.50 -9.87 6.38
N GLY A 312 6.91 -11.12 6.55
CA GLY A 312 6.37 -12.01 7.58
C GLY A 312 4.89 -12.38 7.38
N GLN A 313 4.26 -11.88 6.31
CA GLN A 313 2.88 -12.24 5.96
C GLN A 313 2.84 -13.69 5.47
N GLY A 314 1.96 -14.48 6.06
CA GLY A 314 1.80 -15.89 5.71
C GLY A 314 2.80 -16.84 6.37
N VAL A 315 3.68 -16.36 7.22
CA VAL A 315 4.59 -17.18 8.03
C VAL A 315 3.80 -17.90 9.13
N ILE A 316 3.94 -19.20 9.21
CA ILE A 316 3.35 -20.04 10.25
C ILE A 316 4.37 -20.16 11.37
N GLY A 317 3.94 -19.98 12.64
CA GLY A 317 4.82 -20.08 13.79
C GLY A 317 5.52 -18.79 14.18
N VAL A 318 6.67 -18.91 14.82
CA VAL A 318 7.47 -17.77 15.31
C VAL A 318 8.60 -17.47 14.33
N PRO A 319 8.52 -16.37 13.56
CA PRO A 319 9.56 -16.04 12.59
C PRO A 319 10.85 -15.59 13.31
N ARG A 320 11.99 -16.08 12.84
CA ARG A 320 13.32 -15.57 13.14
C ARG A 320 13.80 -14.81 11.91
N ALA A 321 14.08 -13.52 12.07
CA ALA A 321 14.40 -12.66 10.95
C ALA A 321 15.75 -11.98 11.11
N ILE A 322 16.48 -11.87 10.00
CA ILE A 322 17.61 -10.97 9.81
C ILE A 322 17.29 -10.14 8.57
N ASN A 323 17.41 -8.82 8.66
CA ASN A 323 17.22 -7.92 7.53
C ASN A 323 18.23 -6.79 7.62
N SER A 324 19.00 -6.56 6.57
CA SER A 324 20.03 -5.54 6.53
C SER A 324 20.15 -4.90 5.15
N GLY A 325 20.64 -3.68 5.10
CA GLY A 325 20.83 -3.00 3.83
C GLY A 325 21.75 -1.80 3.90
N ILE A 326 22.27 -1.46 2.73
CA ILE A 326 23.09 -0.28 2.49
C ILE A 326 22.52 0.46 1.30
N ASN A 327 22.46 1.79 1.40
CA ASN A 327 22.09 2.68 0.32
C ASN A 327 23.15 3.77 0.13
N PHE A 328 23.47 4.03 -1.12
CA PHE A 328 24.32 5.14 -1.55
C PHE A 328 23.61 5.95 -2.62
N SER A 329 23.54 7.28 -2.46
CA SER A 329 23.10 8.17 -3.50
C SER A 329 23.97 9.42 -3.54
N ASP A 330 24.26 9.90 -4.76
CA ASP A 330 25.01 11.14 -4.97
C ASP A 330 24.70 11.76 -6.35
N LYS A 331 25.01 13.06 -6.47
CA LYS A 331 24.92 13.83 -7.70
C LYS A 331 26.26 14.42 -8.06
N PHE A 332 26.65 14.23 -9.30
CA PHE A 332 27.94 14.68 -9.82
C PHE A 332 27.75 15.66 -10.97
N ASP A 333 28.80 16.43 -11.27
CA ASP A 333 28.87 17.36 -12.40
C ASP A 333 27.62 18.25 -12.52
N LYS A 334 27.38 19.09 -11.50
CA LYS A 334 26.23 20.03 -11.43
C LYS A 334 24.87 19.36 -11.69
N ASN A 335 24.67 18.16 -11.16
CA ASN A 335 23.47 17.32 -11.32
C ASN A 335 23.29 16.70 -12.71
N LYS A 336 24.36 16.67 -13.52
CA LYS A 336 24.34 15.96 -14.81
C LYS A 336 24.18 14.44 -14.60
N HIS A 337 24.82 13.91 -13.57
CA HIS A 337 24.78 12.51 -13.19
C HIS A 337 24.12 12.37 -11.81
N ASN A 338 23.12 11.53 -11.70
CA ASN A 338 22.50 11.17 -10.43
C ASN A 338 22.53 9.65 -10.29
N VAL A 339 23.13 9.14 -9.23
CA VAL A 339 23.32 7.71 -8.95
C VAL A 339 22.64 7.35 -7.65
N ASN A 340 21.88 6.28 -7.64
CA ASN A 340 21.34 5.66 -6.44
C ASN A 340 21.56 4.15 -6.54
N ILE A 341 22.28 3.57 -5.57
CA ILE A 341 22.57 2.14 -5.48
C ILE A 341 22.16 1.66 -4.09
N ASN A 342 21.43 0.58 -4.03
CA ASN A 342 21.13 -0.08 -2.77
C ASN A 342 21.36 -1.59 -2.85
N TYR A 343 21.77 -2.15 -1.72
CA TYR A 343 21.91 -3.59 -1.50
C TYR A 343 21.13 -3.97 -0.27
N LYS A 344 20.46 -5.12 -0.33
CA LYS A 344 19.73 -5.73 0.79
C LYS A 344 20.04 -7.19 0.95
N TYR A 345 20.07 -7.62 2.17
CA TYR A 345 20.09 -9.00 2.60
C TYR A 345 18.97 -9.25 3.60
N GLY A 346 18.26 -10.34 3.45
CA GLY A 346 17.30 -10.78 4.43
C GLY A 346 17.23 -12.30 4.53
N ARG A 347 16.97 -12.80 5.74
CA ARG A 347 16.71 -14.20 6.03
C ARG A 347 15.54 -14.30 6.99
N ILE A 348 14.59 -15.17 6.67
CA ILE A 348 13.48 -15.54 7.55
C ILE A 348 13.43 -17.05 7.64
N SER A 349 13.37 -17.57 8.85
CA SER A 349 13.07 -18.97 9.14
C SER A 349 11.89 -19.07 10.11
N SER A 350 11.07 -20.07 9.95
CA SER A 350 9.96 -20.34 10.85
C SER A 350 9.55 -21.81 10.82
N ASP A 351 9.07 -22.27 11.95
CA ASP A 351 8.48 -23.58 12.14
C ASP A 351 7.13 -23.45 12.85
N GLY A 352 6.14 -24.26 12.44
CA GLY A 352 4.83 -24.22 13.04
C GLY A 352 3.81 -25.13 12.36
N GLN A 353 2.61 -25.13 12.92
CA GLN A 353 1.48 -25.93 12.46
C GLN A 353 0.32 -25.05 12.01
N ASP A 354 -0.40 -25.53 11.00
CA ASP A 354 -1.58 -24.91 10.40
C ASP A 354 -2.67 -25.97 10.24
N GLU A 355 -3.87 -25.68 10.74
CA GLU A 355 -5.06 -26.49 10.54
C GLU A 355 -6.06 -25.70 9.70
N THR A 356 -6.45 -26.26 8.57
CA THR A 356 -7.44 -25.70 7.66
C THR A 356 -8.66 -26.61 7.59
N LEU A 357 -9.83 -26.07 7.88
CA LEU A 357 -11.13 -26.69 7.68
C LEU A 357 -11.82 -26.02 6.49
N MET A 358 -12.27 -26.82 5.53
CA MET A 358 -13.08 -26.37 4.41
C MET A 358 -14.48 -26.97 4.54
N SER A 359 -15.49 -26.17 4.28
CA SER A 359 -16.91 -26.57 4.30
C SER A 359 -17.65 -25.96 3.13
N GLY A 360 -18.60 -26.71 2.58
CA GLY A 360 -19.40 -26.23 1.44
C GLY A 360 -19.46 -27.28 0.33
N LEU A 361 -19.17 -26.89 -0.89
CA LEU A 361 -19.07 -27.83 -2.02
C LEU A 361 -17.94 -28.85 -1.81
N ILE A 362 -16.92 -28.45 -1.09
CA ILE A 362 -15.80 -29.32 -0.68
C ILE A 362 -15.74 -29.31 0.85
N ASN A 363 -15.73 -30.51 1.44
CA ASN A 363 -15.57 -30.68 2.88
C ASN A 363 -14.23 -31.38 3.15
N SER A 364 -13.30 -30.67 3.80
CA SER A 364 -11.99 -31.24 4.13
C SER A 364 -11.41 -30.67 5.42
N ARG A 365 -10.50 -31.43 6.02
CA ARG A 365 -9.62 -30.99 7.10
C ARG A 365 -8.20 -31.27 6.68
N THR A 366 -7.35 -30.24 6.76
CA THR A 366 -5.92 -30.35 6.47
C THR A 366 -5.12 -29.85 7.65
N VAL A 367 -4.17 -30.64 8.12
CA VAL A 367 -3.18 -30.24 9.13
C VAL A 367 -1.82 -30.22 8.43
N LYS A 368 -1.14 -29.08 8.46
CA LYS A 368 0.14 -28.88 7.84
C LYS A 368 1.18 -28.48 8.89
N THR A 369 2.28 -29.21 8.98
CA THR A 369 3.46 -28.79 9.75
C THR A 369 4.50 -28.29 8.75
N VAL A 370 5.03 -27.11 9.00
CA VAL A 370 5.90 -26.40 8.09
C VAL A 370 7.19 -26.02 8.80
N ASP A 371 8.33 -26.30 8.20
CA ASP A 371 9.62 -25.74 8.55
C ASP A 371 10.20 -25.07 7.29
N THR A 372 10.50 -23.78 7.38
CA THR A 372 10.94 -22.99 6.23
C THR A 372 12.13 -22.12 6.58
N GLU A 373 13.01 -22.02 5.60
CA GLU A 373 14.13 -21.09 5.62
C GLU A 373 14.24 -20.38 4.27
N ASN A 374 14.17 -19.06 4.29
CA ASN A 374 14.25 -18.24 3.09
C ASN A 374 15.34 -17.19 3.28
N ASP A 375 16.28 -17.09 2.38
CA ASP A 375 17.26 -16.01 2.33
C ASP A 375 17.25 -15.33 0.96
N GLN A 376 17.57 -14.05 0.96
CA GLN A 376 17.56 -13.24 -0.26
C GLN A 376 18.67 -12.20 -0.24
N HIS A 377 19.34 -12.07 -1.37
CA HIS A 377 20.21 -10.96 -1.72
C HIS A 377 19.57 -10.15 -2.83
N ARG A 378 19.66 -8.82 -2.74
CA ARG A 378 19.14 -7.92 -3.78
C ARG A 378 20.01 -6.68 -3.95
N VAL A 379 20.27 -6.31 -5.20
CA VAL A 379 20.94 -5.06 -5.59
C VAL A 379 19.99 -4.31 -6.52
N ASN A 380 19.85 -2.99 -6.33
CA ASN A 380 19.18 -2.11 -7.29
C ASN A 380 20.08 -0.91 -7.60
N LEU A 381 20.00 -0.47 -8.84
CA LEU A 381 20.69 0.70 -9.38
C LEU A 381 19.67 1.60 -10.09
N LYS A 382 19.71 2.89 -9.80
CA LYS A 382 19.11 3.95 -10.65
C LYS A 382 20.20 4.93 -11.04
N TYR A 383 20.28 5.22 -12.31
CA TYR A 383 21.22 6.18 -12.87
C TYR A 383 20.49 7.13 -13.82
N ASP A 384 20.44 8.42 -13.47
CA ASP A 384 19.91 9.46 -14.32
C ASP A 384 21.05 10.26 -14.92
N LEU A 385 21.06 10.39 -16.25
CA LEU A 385 22.01 11.17 -17.03
C LEU A 385 21.26 12.25 -17.79
N ASN A 386 21.56 13.51 -17.49
CA ASN A 386 21.10 14.68 -18.21
C ASN A 386 22.22 15.11 -19.16
N PHE A 387 22.17 14.71 -20.44
CA PHE A 387 23.16 15.11 -21.42
C PHE A 387 23.17 16.64 -21.60
N ASP A 388 21.97 17.18 -21.72
CA ASP A 388 21.65 18.60 -21.80
C ASP A 388 20.19 18.85 -21.34
N SER A 389 19.67 20.07 -21.58
CA SER A 389 18.28 20.43 -21.21
C SER A 389 17.20 19.71 -22.04
N LEU A 390 17.57 19.11 -23.17
CA LEU A 390 16.66 18.45 -24.12
C LEU A 390 16.77 16.92 -24.07
N ASN A 391 17.92 16.38 -23.67
CA ASN A 391 18.23 14.95 -23.74
C ASN A 391 18.49 14.39 -22.37
N THR A 392 17.69 13.38 -21.96
CA THR A 392 17.82 12.69 -20.69
C THR A 392 17.77 11.18 -20.86
N LEU A 393 18.58 10.46 -20.10
CA LEU A 393 18.59 9.00 -20.03
C LEU A 393 18.44 8.56 -18.57
N THR A 394 17.50 7.66 -18.31
CA THR A 394 17.39 6.95 -17.05
C THR A 394 17.66 5.48 -17.27
N ILE A 395 18.57 4.92 -16.51
CA ILE A 395 18.83 3.47 -16.46
C ILE A 395 18.44 2.96 -15.07
N ARG A 396 17.70 1.87 -15.04
CA ARG A 396 17.41 1.13 -13.80
C ARG A 396 17.85 -0.31 -13.99
N GLY A 397 18.54 -0.84 -13.01
CA GLY A 397 18.97 -2.22 -12.98
C GLY A 397 18.67 -2.85 -11.62
N GLY A 398 18.37 -4.14 -11.62
CA GLY A 398 18.18 -4.92 -10.42
C GLY A 398 18.65 -6.35 -10.61
N ALA A 399 19.21 -6.91 -9.55
CA ALA A 399 19.54 -8.33 -9.50
C ALA A 399 19.18 -8.88 -8.12
N SER A 400 18.61 -10.06 -8.06
CA SER A 400 18.31 -10.75 -6.82
C SER A 400 18.53 -12.25 -6.92
N GLN A 401 18.90 -12.84 -5.79
CA GLN A 401 18.93 -14.28 -5.60
C GLN A 401 18.17 -14.61 -4.33
N LYS A 402 17.25 -15.59 -4.41
CA LYS A 402 16.53 -16.16 -3.28
C LYS A 402 16.84 -17.63 -3.18
N ASN A 403 17.07 -18.13 -1.98
CA ASN A 403 17.13 -19.55 -1.69
C ASN A 403 15.93 -19.85 -0.75
N LEU A 404 15.14 -20.84 -1.11
CA LEU A 404 13.88 -21.17 -0.47
C LEU A 404 13.89 -22.65 -0.11
N TRP A 405 14.17 -22.93 1.15
CA TRP A 405 14.11 -24.30 1.67
C TRP A 405 12.83 -24.53 2.46
N SER A 406 12.19 -25.69 2.30
CA SER A 406 11.02 -26.07 3.07
C SER A 406 10.94 -27.57 3.32
N ASP A 407 10.48 -27.98 4.50
CA ASP A 407 10.00 -29.33 4.86
C ASP A 407 8.53 -29.20 5.30
N ASN A 408 7.64 -29.70 4.47
CA ASN A 408 6.20 -29.64 4.67
C ASN A 408 5.66 -31.05 4.94
N LYS A 409 5.02 -31.25 6.07
CA LYS A 409 4.25 -32.46 6.38
C LYS A 409 2.77 -32.09 6.35
N ARG A 410 1.97 -32.83 5.61
CA ARG A 410 0.54 -32.58 5.43
C ARG A 410 -0.24 -33.85 5.71
N GLU A 411 -1.26 -33.72 6.57
CA GLU A 411 -2.30 -34.72 6.79
C GLU A 411 -3.62 -34.11 6.32
N ALA A 412 -4.26 -34.72 5.34
CA ALA A 412 -5.52 -34.22 4.81
C ALA A 412 -6.60 -35.31 4.84
N TYR A 413 -7.81 -34.87 5.17
CA TYR A 413 -9.01 -35.72 5.25
C TYR A 413 -10.08 -35.09 4.38
N GLN A 414 -10.59 -35.86 3.42
CA GLN A 414 -11.72 -35.45 2.60
C GLN A 414 -12.98 -36.14 3.09
N PHE A 415 -14.07 -35.39 3.16
CA PHE A 415 -15.35 -35.90 3.68
C PHE A 415 -16.41 -35.93 2.60
N SER A 416 -17.35 -36.89 2.71
CA SER A 416 -18.60 -36.91 1.97
C SER A 416 -19.55 -35.81 2.43
N GLU A 417 -20.67 -35.60 1.75
CA GLU A 417 -21.75 -34.71 2.20
C GLU A 417 -22.29 -35.09 3.58
N LYS A 418 -22.21 -36.37 3.97
CA LYS A 418 -22.59 -36.88 5.29
C LYS A 418 -21.47 -36.76 6.33
N LEU A 419 -20.36 -36.14 5.96
CA LEU A 419 -19.15 -35.99 6.77
C LEU A 419 -18.42 -37.30 7.13
N ASP A 420 -18.68 -38.38 6.39
CA ASP A 420 -17.86 -39.60 6.48
C ASP A 420 -16.54 -39.41 5.75
N THR A 421 -15.44 -39.88 6.32
CA THR A 421 -14.13 -39.82 5.67
C THR A 421 -14.12 -40.70 4.41
N VAL A 422 -13.85 -40.07 3.27
CA VAL A 422 -13.79 -40.75 1.96
C VAL A 422 -12.35 -41.01 1.55
N THR A 423 -11.47 -40.03 1.78
CA THR A 423 -10.06 -40.14 1.42
C THR A 423 -9.20 -39.49 2.50
N THR A 424 -8.05 -40.11 2.75
CA THR A 424 -7.01 -39.52 3.59
C THR A 424 -5.71 -39.42 2.82
N GLU A 425 -4.93 -38.40 3.09
CA GLU A 425 -3.61 -38.18 2.51
C GLU A 425 -2.60 -37.86 3.62
N ASN A 426 -1.44 -38.51 3.58
CA ASN A 426 -0.27 -38.21 4.38
C ASN A 426 0.89 -37.92 3.45
N THR A 427 1.35 -36.69 3.43
CA THR A 427 2.39 -36.22 2.52
C THR A 427 3.51 -35.54 3.28
N ARG A 428 4.75 -35.81 2.88
CA ARG A 428 5.93 -35.02 3.20
C ARG A 428 6.61 -34.58 1.92
N GLU A 429 6.77 -33.28 1.79
CA GLU A 429 7.49 -32.64 0.70
C GLU A 429 8.67 -31.85 1.26
N VAL A 430 9.86 -32.15 0.80
CA VAL A 430 11.07 -31.37 1.07
C VAL A 430 11.48 -30.72 -0.24
N ALA A 431 11.66 -29.41 -0.23
CA ALA A 431 12.05 -28.65 -1.42
C ALA A 431 13.16 -27.66 -1.12
N ASP A 432 14.11 -27.59 -2.03
CA ASP A 432 15.18 -26.58 -2.04
C ASP A 432 15.15 -25.88 -3.41
N ASN A 433 14.72 -24.63 -3.43
CA ASN A 433 14.55 -23.83 -4.63
C ASN A 433 15.47 -22.61 -4.61
N LYS A 434 16.11 -22.35 -5.73
CA LYS A 434 16.92 -21.16 -5.96
C LYS A 434 16.31 -20.34 -7.08
N VAL A 435 15.97 -19.09 -6.77
CA VAL A 435 15.39 -18.15 -7.71
C VAL A 435 16.36 -17.00 -7.94
N LYS A 436 16.78 -16.80 -9.18
CA LYS A 436 17.58 -15.64 -9.60
C LYS A 436 16.73 -14.76 -10.50
N ALA A 437 16.76 -13.48 -10.25
CA ALA A 437 16.09 -12.50 -11.09
C ALA A 437 17.05 -11.38 -11.46
N PHE A 438 16.98 -10.95 -12.71
CA PHE A 438 17.71 -9.79 -13.24
C PHE A 438 16.74 -8.93 -14.04
N ASN A 439 16.81 -7.62 -13.86
CA ASN A 439 16.08 -6.66 -14.68
C ASN A 439 16.97 -5.48 -15.05
N LEU A 440 16.77 -4.98 -16.25
CA LEU A 440 17.43 -3.77 -16.75
C LEU A 440 16.41 -2.98 -17.59
N SER A 441 16.26 -1.70 -17.31
CA SER A 441 15.43 -0.81 -18.11
C SER A 441 16.18 0.48 -18.44
N ALA A 442 15.89 1.04 -19.62
CA ALA A 442 16.43 2.30 -20.08
C ALA A 442 15.30 3.16 -20.65
N LEU A 443 15.23 4.42 -20.23
CA LEU A 443 14.27 5.41 -20.71
C LEU A 443 15.07 6.60 -21.27
N PHE A 444 15.08 6.77 -22.58
CA PHE A 444 15.66 7.94 -23.24
C PHE A 444 14.56 8.89 -23.69
N THR A 445 14.70 10.17 -23.37
CA THR A 445 13.74 11.21 -23.75
C THR A 445 14.48 12.35 -24.46
N HIS A 446 14.02 12.66 -25.68
CA HIS A 446 14.43 13.83 -26.46
C HIS A 446 13.28 14.84 -26.50
N LYS A 447 13.52 16.06 -26.06
CA LYS A 447 12.58 17.20 -26.16
C LYS A 447 12.97 18.03 -27.38
N PHE A 448 12.02 18.38 -28.21
CA PHE A 448 12.24 19.28 -29.30
C PHE A 448 12.13 20.76 -28.88
N LYS A 449 12.56 21.69 -29.70
CA LYS A 449 12.42 23.14 -29.46
C LYS A 449 10.95 23.55 -29.27
N LYS A 450 10.02 22.91 -29.98
CA LYS A 450 8.57 23.12 -29.77
C LYS A 450 8.15 22.54 -28.42
N LYS A 451 7.70 23.38 -27.51
CA LYS A 451 7.27 22.99 -26.17
C LYS A 451 6.20 21.90 -26.22
N GLY A 452 6.41 20.80 -25.51
CA GLY A 452 5.50 19.65 -25.48
C GLY A 452 5.72 18.62 -26.59
N ARG A 453 6.57 18.89 -27.60
CA ARG A 453 6.98 17.89 -28.59
C ARG A 453 8.10 17.05 -28.00
N SER A 454 7.97 15.74 -28.05
CA SER A 454 8.97 14.82 -27.50
C SER A 454 8.99 13.48 -28.24
N LEU A 455 10.16 12.84 -28.18
CA LEU A 455 10.36 11.46 -28.60
C LEU A 455 10.89 10.69 -27.38
N THR A 456 10.25 9.60 -27.03
CA THR A 456 10.65 8.76 -25.92
C THR A 456 10.89 7.35 -26.41
N PHE A 457 12.06 6.81 -26.11
CA PHE A 457 12.38 5.39 -26.29
C PHE A 457 12.47 4.73 -24.93
N SER A 458 11.76 3.61 -24.73
CA SER A 458 11.93 2.76 -23.57
C SER A 458 12.31 1.34 -23.98
N GLY A 459 13.27 0.79 -23.25
CA GLY A 459 13.70 -0.61 -23.38
C GLY A 459 13.73 -1.24 -21.99
N GLU A 460 13.27 -2.48 -21.90
CA GLU A 460 13.30 -3.25 -20.67
C GLU A 460 13.63 -4.72 -20.99
N THR A 461 14.44 -5.33 -20.16
CA THR A 461 14.61 -6.78 -20.15
C THR A 461 14.57 -7.30 -18.72
N ARG A 462 13.88 -8.42 -18.53
CA ARG A 462 13.82 -9.14 -17.26
C ARG A 462 14.08 -10.61 -17.51
N LYS A 463 14.91 -11.21 -16.71
CA LYS A 463 15.17 -12.65 -16.69
C LYS A 463 14.94 -13.19 -15.29
N ASP A 464 14.08 -14.20 -15.18
CA ASP A 464 13.84 -14.98 -13.96
C ASP A 464 14.25 -16.43 -14.23
N GLU A 465 15.06 -17.00 -13.35
CA GLU A 465 15.56 -18.36 -13.40
C GLU A 465 15.24 -19.03 -12.06
N THR A 466 14.51 -20.14 -12.10
CA THR A 466 14.20 -20.96 -10.93
C THR A 466 14.77 -22.35 -11.14
N THR A 467 15.60 -22.78 -10.21
CA THR A 467 16.07 -24.16 -10.14
C THR A 467 15.67 -24.75 -8.80
N GLY A 468 15.23 -25.99 -8.78
CA GLY A 468 14.80 -26.63 -7.54
C GLY A 468 14.96 -28.13 -7.56
N GLU A 469 15.25 -28.69 -6.40
CA GLU A 469 15.24 -30.11 -6.16
C GLU A 469 14.44 -30.41 -4.90
N GLY A 470 13.81 -31.58 -4.86
CA GLY A 470 13.04 -31.98 -3.70
C GLY A 470 12.66 -33.45 -3.70
N THR A 471 12.02 -33.87 -2.62
CA THR A 471 11.47 -35.21 -2.48
C THR A 471 10.01 -35.11 -2.08
N LEU A 472 9.19 -35.98 -2.64
CA LEU A 472 7.78 -36.13 -2.31
C LEU A 472 7.56 -37.57 -1.86
N PHE A 473 7.10 -37.72 -0.62
CA PHE A 473 6.54 -38.97 -0.13
C PHE A 473 5.08 -38.76 0.24
N SER A 474 4.16 -39.47 -0.41
CA SER A 474 2.74 -39.34 -0.18
C SER A 474 2.05 -40.68 -0.14
N THR A 475 1.13 -40.86 0.79
CA THR A 475 0.21 -41.99 0.87
C THR A 475 -1.21 -41.50 0.84
N VAL A 476 -1.98 -41.91 -0.19
CA VAL A 476 -3.38 -41.57 -0.35
C VAL A 476 -4.20 -42.84 -0.18
N SER A 477 -5.04 -42.86 0.86
CA SER A 477 -5.94 -44.01 1.14
C SER A 477 -7.38 -43.62 0.86
N LYS A 478 -7.98 -44.26 -0.14
CA LYS A 478 -9.41 -44.14 -0.47
C LYS A 478 -10.17 -45.23 0.28
N TYR A 479 -11.14 -44.82 1.08
CA TYR A 479 -11.88 -45.75 1.97
C TYR A 479 -12.47 -46.90 1.21
N LYS A 480 -12.09 -48.14 1.57
CA LYS A 480 -12.51 -49.41 0.96
C LYS A 480 -12.20 -49.58 -0.53
N VAL A 481 -11.33 -48.79 -1.11
CA VAL A 481 -10.97 -48.80 -2.55
C VAL A 481 -9.52 -49.18 -2.75
N SER A 482 -8.58 -48.28 -2.39
CA SER A 482 -7.15 -48.45 -2.59
C SER A 482 -6.31 -47.63 -1.61
N THR A 483 -5.05 -48.00 -1.51
CA THR A 483 -4.02 -47.15 -0.94
C THR A 483 -2.91 -47.00 -1.95
N ASP A 484 -2.66 -45.78 -2.37
CA ASP A 484 -1.67 -45.43 -3.37
C ASP A 484 -0.49 -44.74 -2.67
N THR A 485 0.74 -45.16 -2.94
CA THR A 485 1.95 -44.55 -2.38
C THR A 485 2.82 -43.98 -3.50
N THR A 486 3.25 -42.75 -3.31
CA THR A 486 4.16 -42.02 -4.18
C THR A 486 5.45 -41.71 -3.40
N ASP A 487 6.59 -42.16 -3.93
CA ASP A 487 7.94 -41.87 -3.39
C ASP A 487 8.80 -41.38 -4.56
N GLN A 488 8.93 -40.05 -4.66
CA GLN A 488 9.54 -39.39 -5.82
C GLN A 488 10.62 -38.39 -5.39
N ARG A 489 11.65 -38.27 -6.25
CA ARG A 489 12.53 -37.10 -6.32
C ARG A 489 12.07 -36.21 -7.45
N LYS A 490 11.93 -34.94 -7.17
CA LYS A 490 11.53 -33.92 -8.16
C LYS A 490 12.69 -32.98 -8.47
N LYS A 491 12.86 -32.65 -9.74
CA LYS A 491 13.77 -31.62 -10.22
C LYS A 491 12.98 -30.62 -11.05
N ARG A 492 13.21 -29.32 -10.82
CA ARG A 492 12.55 -28.24 -11.53
C ARG A 492 13.57 -27.26 -12.08
N GLU A 493 13.39 -26.90 -13.35
CA GLU A 493 14.12 -25.80 -13.98
C GLU A 493 13.11 -24.93 -14.73
N GLN A 494 13.06 -23.66 -14.42
CA GLN A 494 12.18 -22.70 -15.09
C GLN A 494 12.97 -21.45 -15.44
N ASN A 495 12.90 -21.02 -16.69
CA ASN A 495 13.51 -19.81 -17.16
C ASN A 495 12.43 -18.95 -17.82
N VAL A 496 12.36 -17.68 -17.47
CA VAL A 496 11.47 -16.71 -18.10
C VAL A 496 12.28 -15.48 -18.47
N THR A 497 12.27 -15.13 -19.76
CA THR A 497 12.90 -13.89 -20.24
C THR A 497 11.83 -13.05 -20.92
N THR A 498 11.60 -11.85 -20.40
CA THR A 498 10.73 -10.85 -21.01
C THR A 498 11.56 -9.66 -21.46
N SER A 499 11.45 -9.30 -22.74
CA SER A 499 12.11 -8.13 -23.31
C SER A 499 11.09 -7.25 -24.00
N ARG A 500 11.12 -5.95 -23.74
CA ARG A 500 10.21 -4.95 -24.29
C ARG A 500 11.02 -3.80 -24.89
N ALA A 501 10.55 -3.30 -26.02
CA ALA A 501 11.04 -2.04 -26.58
C ALA A 501 9.85 -1.25 -27.10
N SER A 502 9.81 0.06 -26.81
CA SER A 502 8.76 0.93 -27.31
C SER A 502 9.29 2.30 -27.70
N LEU A 503 8.66 2.92 -28.68
CA LEU A 503 8.92 4.27 -29.14
C LEU A 503 7.62 5.05 -29.13
N THR A 504 7.63 6.23 -28.52
CA THR A 504 6.46 7.13 -28.46
C THR A 504 6.85 8.52 -28.92
N TYR A 505 6.15 9.03 -29.90
CA TYR A 505 6.23 10.43 -30.36
C TYR A 505 5.01 11.20 -29.90
N THR A 506 5.23 12.36 -29.28
CA THR A 506 4.16 13.24 -28.79
C THR A 506 4.23 14.58 -29.49
N GLU A 507 3.10 15.01 -30.08
CA GLU A 507 2.90 16.27 -30.79
C GLU A 507 1.87 17.14 -30.09
N PRO A 508 2.20 18.37 -29.66
CA PRO A 508 1.22 19.33 -29.20
C PRO A 508 0.45 19.92 -30.40
N LEU A 509 -0.82 19.56 -30.53
CA LEU A 509 -1.71 20.04 -31.57
C LEU A 509 -2.18 21.48 -31.28
N SER A 510 -2.34 21.80 -29.97
CA SER A 510 -2.65 23.14 -29.48
C SER A 510 -2.08 23.36 -28.09
N LYS A 511 -2.38 24.49 -27.44
CA LYS A 511 -1.98 24.77 -26.05
C LYS A 511 -2.62 23.81 -25.04
N VAL A 512 -3.75 23.17 -25.40
CA VAL A 512 -4.56 22.32 -24.51
C VAL A 512 -4.70 20.89 -25.02
N LEU A 513 -4.36 20.62 -26.28
CA LEU A 513 -4.52 19.31 -26.92
C LEU A 513 -3.18 18.78 -27.39
N ASN A 514 -2.84 17.55 -27.00
CA ASN A 514 -1.73 16.80 -27.52
C ASN A 514 -2.18 15.46 -28.11
N MET A 515 -1.39 14.92 -29.00
CA MET A 515 -1.56 13.60 -29.59
C MET A 515 -0.26 12.81 -29.39
N SER A 516 -0.35 11.55 -29.02
CA SER A 516 0.79 10.65 -28.93
C SER A 516 0.55 9.42 -29.80
N ILE A 517 1.56 9.09 -30.60
CA ILE A 517 1.59 7.87 -31.43
C ILE A 517 2.74 7.04 -30.92
N GLY A 518 2.49 5.78 -30.63
CA GLY A 518 3.50 4.86 -30.14
C GLY A 518 3.40 3.48 -30.76
N GLY A 519 4.52 2.77 -30.74
CA GLY A 519 4.59 1.38 -31.11
C GLY A 519 5.63 0.66 -30.25
N GLY A 520 5.41 -0.60 -30.00
CA GLY A 520 6.32 -1.41 -29.21
C GLY A 520 6.24 -2.88 -29.55
N ILE A 521 7.23 -3.62 -29.11
CA ILE A 521 7.30 -5.07 -29.21
C ILE A 521 7.67 -5.62 -27.83
N GLU A 522 7.00 -6.69 -27.44
CA GLU A 522 7.32 -7.50 -26.27
C GLU A 522 7.57 -8.94 -26.69
N SER A 523 8.66 -9.50 -26.24
CA SER A 523 8.96 -10.92 -26.37
C SER A 523 9.06 -11.55 -24.99
N ASN A 524 8.23 -12.55 -24.71
CA ASN A 524 8.29 -13.38 -23.53
C ASN A 524 8.65 -14.80 -23.96
N LYS A 525 9.79 -15.27 -23.48
CA LYS A 525 10.28 -16.64 -23.71
C LYS A 525 10.36 -17.35 -22.37
N SER A 526 9.66 -18.45 -22.25
CA SER A 526 9.63 -19.25 -21.04
C SER A 526 9.93 -20.71 -21.37
N SER A 527 10.79 -21.34 -20.57
CA SER A 527 11.00 -22.79 -20.58
C SER A 527 10.68 -23.35 -19.20
N SER A 528 10.05 -24.50 -19.15
CA SER A 528 9.71 -25.22 -17.92
C SER A 528 10.05 -26.70 -18.07
N LEU A 529 11.02 -27.16 -17.29
CA LEU A 529 11.34 -28.57 -17.14
C LEU A 529 11.00 -28.99 -15.71
N VAL A 530 10.13 -29.97 -15.58
CA VAL A 530 9.84 -30.66 -14.31
C VAL A 530 10.05 -32.15 -14.56
N GLU A 531 10.95 -32.75 -13.79
CA GLU A 531 11.23 -34.17 -13.83
C GLU A 531 10.88 -34.78 -12.47
N SER A 532 9.99 -35.77 -12.48
CA SER A 532 9.61 -36.58 -11.31
C SER A 532 10.14 -37.99 -11.49
N PHE A 533 11.02 -38.44 -10.62
CA PHE A 533 11.60 -39.76 -10.68
C PHE A 533 11.07 -40.64 -9.55
N ASN A 534 10.40 -41.71 -9.92
CA ASN A 534 9.99 -42.76 -8.99
C ASN A 534 11.23 -43.57 -8.53
N LYS A 535 11.11 -44.13 -7.34
CA LYS A 535 12.16 -44.98 -6.78
C LYS A 535 12.15 -46.34 -7.43
N GLY A 536 13.21 -46.68 -8.17
CA GLY A 536 13.47 -47.99 -8.72
C GLY A 536 14.13 -48.93 -7.71
N SER A 537 15.20 -49.62 -8.08
CA SER A 537 15.95 -50.56 -7.23
C SER A 537 16.75 -49.86 -6.10
N GLY A 538 16.10 -48.97 -5.32
CA GLY A 538 16.70 -48.20 -4.24
C GLY A 538 17.23 -46.81 -4.64
N LYS A 539 17.10 -46.41 -5.91
CA LYS A 539 17.45 -45.10 -6.46
C LYS A 539 16.23 -44.44 -7.12
N TYR A 540 16.23 -43.14 -7.19
CA TYR A 540 15.23 -42.36 -7.94
C TYR A 540 15.70 -42.19 -9.37
N ASP A 541 15.44 -43.18 -10.21
CA ASP A 541 15.94 -43.34 -11.59
C ASP A 541 14.86 -43.65 -12.61
N VAL A 542 13.62 -43.91 -12.21
CA VAL A 542 12.49 -44.17 -13.09
C VAL A 542 11.70 -42.90 -13.31
N LEU A 543 11.83 -42.30 -14.50
CA LEU A 543 11.06 -41.09 -14.84
C LEU A 543 9.56 -41.40 -14.85
N ASP A 544 8.76 -40.59 -14.21
CA ASP A 544 7.31 -40.63 -14.24
C ASP A 544 6.79 -39.64 -15.28
N PRO A 545 6.29 -40.11 -16.43
CA PRO A 545 5.89 -39.22 -17.51
C PRO A 545 4.61 -38.43 -17.20
N ASP A 546 3.74 -38.93 -16.32
CA ASP A 546 2.49 -38.28 -15.98
C ASP A 546 2.70 -37.00 -15.14
N PHE A 547 3.80 -36.97 -14.38
CA PHE A 547 4.17 -35.85 -13.50
C PHE A 547 5.48 -35.19 -13.91
N SER A 548 5.91 -35.42 -15.14
CA SER A 548 7.06 -34.74 -15.76
C SER A 548 6.59 -33.91 -16.95
N ASN A 549 7.26 -32.79 -17.18
CA ASN A 549 6.94 -31.95 -18.35
C ASN A 549 8.18 -31.16 -18.80
N ASN A 550 8.22 -30.87 -20.10
CA ASN A 550 9.28 -30.14 -20.75
C ASN A 550 8.70 -29.25 -21.84
N TYR A 551 8.35 -28.00 -21.46
CA TYR A 551 7.67 -27.08 -22.35
C TYR A 551 8.47 -25.81 -22.58
N ASP A 552 8.48 -25.39 -23.85
CA ASP A 552 8.81 -24.02 -24.22
C ASP A 552 7.53 -23.24 -24.53
N PHE A 553 7.47 -22.01 -24.05
CA PHE A 553 6.39 -21.08 -24.32
C PHE A 553 6.97 -19.75 -24.77
N ASN A 554 6.60 -19.32 -25.96
CA ASN A 554 7.00 -18.05 -26.55
C ASN A 554 5.76 -17.21 -26.82
N ARG A 555 5.80 -15.95 -26.40
CA ARG A 555 4.80 -14.95 -26.76
C ARG A 555 5.51 -13.75 -27.33
N THR A 556 5.11 -13.33 -28.52
CA THR A 556 5.52 -12.07 -29.12
C THR A 556 4.28 -11.19 -29.24
N SER A 557 4.34 -10.00 -28.68
CA SER A 557 3.25 -9.02 -28.70
C SER A 557 3.72 -7.76 -29.40
N SER A 558 3.03 -7.38 -30.47
CA SER A 558 3.21 -6.09 -31.12
C SER A 558 2.12 -5.14 -30.65
N ASN A 559 2.50 -4.01 -30.08
CA ASN A 559 1.59 -3.01 -29.54
C ASN A 559 1.61 -1.73 -30.37
N TYR A 560 0.42 -1.20 -30.69
CA TYR A 560 0.22 0.07 -31.37
C TYR A 560 -0.70 0.95 -30.54
N LYS A 561 -0.28 2.19 -30.32
CA LYS A 561 -0.97 3.12 -29.42
C LYS A 561 -1.24 4.44 -30.11
N LEU A 562 -2.47 4.92 -29.98
CA LEU A 562 -2.89 6.27 -30.34
C LEU A 562 -3.57 6.92 -29.14
N ALA A 563 -3.01 8.01 -28.64
CA ALA A 563 -3.55 8.67 -27.47
C ALA A 563 -3.75 10.18 -27.72
N PHE A 564 -4.81 10.72 -27.11
CA PHE A 564 -5.13 12.16 -27.10
C PHE A 564 -5.25 12.64 -25.67
N GLY A 565 -4.50 13.69 -25.33
CA GLY A 565 -4.55 14.36 -24.05
C GLY A 565 -5.10 15.77 -24.20
N TYR A 566 -6.18 16.08 -23.50
CA TYR A 566 -6.78 17.42 -23.42
C TYR A 566 -6.65 17.94 -22.00
N THR A 567 -5.98 19.07 -21.79
CA THR A 567 -5.68 19.63 -20.49
C THR A 567 -5.94 21.12 -20.45
N THR A 568 -6.88 21.54 -19.60
CA THR A 568 -7.14 22.93 -19.24
C THR A 568 -6.90 23.13 -17.74
N GLU A 569 -7.14 24.33 -17.22
CA GLU A 569 -7.06 24.58 -15.77
C GLU A 569 -8.05 23.73 -14.95
N LYS A 570 -9.23 23.40 -15.50
CA LYS A 570 -10.31 22.70 -14.81
C LYS A 570 -10.52 21.27 -15.29
N LEU A 571 -10.31 21.00 -16.57
CA LEU A 571 -10.64 19.71 -17.18
C LEU A 571 -9.37 19.05 -17.73
N ARG A 572 -9.17 17.78 -17.41
CA ARG A 572 -8.17 16.90 -18.01
C ARG A 572 -8.86 15.66 -18.54
N LEU A 573 -8.53 15.28 -19.77
CA LEU A 573 -9.03 14.07 -20.41
C LEU A 573 -7.87 13.38 -21.12
N ASN A 574 -7.75 12.07 -20.97
CA ASN A 574 -6.81 11.23 -21.70
C ASN A 574 -7.59 10.09 -22.31
N PHE A 575 -7.56 10.01 -23.64
CA PHE A 575 -8.17 8.92 -24.37
C PHE A 575 -7.05 8.15 -25.08
N THR A 576 -6.96 6.85 -24.83
CA THR A 576 -5.95 5.97 -25.42
C THR A 576 -6.62 4.79 -26.11
N ASN A 577 -6.20 4.51 -27.32
CA ASN A 577 -6.51 3.28 -28.05
C ASN A 577 -5.23 2.47 -28.16
N SER A 578 -5.26 1.24 -27.65
CA SER A 578 -4.16 0.29 -27.79
C SER A 578 -4.66 -0.93 -28.56
N PHE A 579 -3.88 -1.29 -29.58
CA PHE A 579 -4.11 -2.48 -30.38
C PHE A 579 -2.92 -3.41 -30.21
N ASN A 580 -3.17 -4.66 -29.84
CA ASN A 580 -2.09 -5.63 -29.69
C ASN A 580 -2.33 -6.80 -30.63
N ASN A 581 -1.24 -7.28 -31.22
CA ASN A 581 -1.21 -8.55 -31.91
C ASN A 581 -0.31 -9.49 -31.11
N ASP A 582 -0.89 -10.51 -30.52
CA ASP A 582 -0.23 -11.46 -29.64
C ASP A 582 -0.08 -12.81 -30.36
N ASP A 583 1.16 -13.18 -30.70
CA ASP A 583 1.51 -14.48 -31.22
C ASP A 583 2.02 -15.36 -30.07
N LEU A 584 1.33 -16.46 -29.81
CA LEU A 584 1.66 -17.43 -28.78
C LEU A 584 2.05 -18.74 -29.42
N GLU A 585 3.17 -19.30 -29.01
CA GLU A 585 3.68 -20.59 -29.44
C GLU A 585 4.03 -21.41 -28.21
N GLN A 586 3.52 -22.62 -28.13
CA GLN A 586 3.84 -23.61 -27.12
C GLN A 586 4.39 -24.85 -27.77
N ARG A 587 5.47 -25.42 -27.26
CA ARG A 587 6.10 -26.62 -27.71
C ARG A 587 6.34 -27.58 -26.54
N ASN A 588 5.86 -28.79 -26.67
CA ASN A 588 6.27 -29.90 -25.81
C ASN A 588 7.59 -30.46 -26.37
N ASN A 589 8.67 -30.38 -25.60
CA ASN A 589 9.99 -30.82 -26.05
C ASN A 589 10.16 -32.36 -26.01
N ASP A 590 9.28 -33.08 -25.30
CA ASP A 590 9.30 -34.57 -25.22
C ASP A 590 8.51 -35.16 -26.37
N THR A 591 7.24 -34.76 -26.56
CA THR A 591 6.39 -35.28 -27.66
C THR A 591 6.61 -34.57 -28.99
N LYS A 592 7.31 -33.41 -29.02
CA LYS A 592 7.51 -32.55 -30.19
C LYS A 592 6.22 -31.89 -30.72
N GLU A 593 5.13 -32.01 -29.99
CA GLU A 593 3.90 -31.30 -30.32
C GLU A 593 4.07 -29.81 -30.18
N GLN A 594 3.54 -29.08 -31.14
CA GLN A 594 3.60 -27.62 -31.20
C GLN A 594 2.20 -27.07 -31.38
N PHE A 595 1.91 -26.03 -30.65
CA PHE A 595 0.64 -25.36 -30.64
C PHE A 595 0.85 -23.84 -30.80
N SER A 596 0.15 -23.22 -31.76
CA SER A 596 0.30 -21.79 -32.04
C SER A 596 -1.05 -21.08 -32.06
N ARG A 597 -1.09 -19.85 -31.54
CA ARG A 597 -2.27 -18.98 -31.57
C ARG A 597 -1.89 -17.53 -31.80
N ASN A 598 -2.77 -16.85 -32.52
CA ASN A 598 -2.71 -15.42 -32.70
C ASN A 598 -3.98 -14.77 -32.12
N PHE A 599 -3.81 -13.69 -31.39
CA PHE A 599 -4.92 -12.87 -30.87
C PHE A 599 -4.68 -11.42 -31.24
N PHE A 600 -5.62 -10.85 -31.98
CA PHE A 600 -5.69 -9.41 -32.15
C PHE A 600 -6.63 -8.85 -31.09
N THR A 601 -6.15 -7.90 -30.27
CA THR A 601 -6.89 -7.35 -29.14
C THR A 601 -6.95 -5.82 -29.21
N TYR A 602 -8.09 -5.27 -28.81
CA TYR A 602 -8.33 -3.83 -28.70
C TYR A 602 -8.59 -3.47 -27.24
N ASN A 603 -7.79 -2.56 -26.70
CA ASN A 603 -7.82 -2.17 -25.30
C ASN A 603 -7.96 -0.63 -25.19
N PRO A 604 -9.22 -0.11 -25.21
CA PRO A 604 -9.48 1.32 -25.07
C PRO A 604 -9.39 1.78 -23.63
N SER A 605 -8.88 2.96 -23.39
CA SER A 605 -8.97 3.59 -22.08
C SER A 605 -9.35 5.08 -22.18
N LEU A 606 -10.14 5.55 -21.22
CA LEU A 606 -10.54 6.94 -21.09
C LEU A 606 -10.44 7.34 -19.62
N GLY A 607 -9.52 8.24 -19.31
CA GLY A 607 -9.33 8.78 -17.98
C GLY A 607 -9.49 10.28 -17.95
N GLY A 608 -9.91 10.82 -16.81
CA GLY A 608 -10.00 12.26 -16.70
C GLY A 608 -10.31 12.76 -15.30
N GLY A 609 -10.26 14.07 -15.16
CA GLY A 609 -10.60 14.75 -13.92
C GLY A 609 -11.10 16.16 -14.16
N TYR A 610 -12.10 16.54 -13.37
CA TYR A 610 -12.64 17.90 -13.37
C TYR A 610 -12.41 18.54 -12.00
N SER A 611 -11.72 19.67 -11.99
CA SER A 611 -11.45 20.46 -10.80
C SER A 611 -12.48 21.60 -10.70
N PHE A 612 -13.50 21.44 -9.85
CA PHE A 612 -14.45 22.52 -9.54
C PHE A 612 -13.73 23.72 -8.91
N THR A 613 -12.81 23.37 -7.98
CA THR A 613 -11.86 24.27 -7.34
C THR A 613 -10.57 23.50 -7.11
N LYS A 614 -9.48 24.14 -6.64
CA LYS A 614 -8.23 23.44 -6.26
C LYS A 614 -8.44 22.36 -5.18
N SER A 615 -9.51 22.46 -4.39
CA SER A 615 -9.84 21.55 -3.29
C SER A 615 -11.02 20.62 -3.53
N LYS A 616 -11.67 20.71 -4.69
CA LYS A 616 -12.84 19.89 -5.06
C LYS A 616 -12.60 19.27 -6.42
N GLN A 617 -12.43 17.96 -6.48
CA GLN A 617 -12.05 17.25 -7.69
C GLN A 617 -12.96 16.05 -7.92
N LEU A 618 -13.43 15.91 -9.13
CA LEU A 618 -14.05 14.69 -9.67
C LEU A 618 -13.03 14.01 -10.58
N TRP A 619 -12.90 12.70 -10.48
CA TRP A 619 -12.07 11.90 -11.38
C TRP A 619 -12.85 10.68 -11.85
N PHE A 620 -12.55 10.24 -13.04
CA PHE A 620 -13.08 9.01 -13.61
C PHE A 620 -12.02 8.32 -14.45
N ASN A 621 -12.15 7.00 -14.53
CA ASN A 621 -11.31 6.16 -15.37
C ASN A 621 -12.14 5.00 -15.91
N TYR A 622 -12.11 4.79 -17.20
CA TYR A 622 -12.58 3.60 -17.88
C TYR A 622 -11.39 2.89 -18.52
N ASN A 623 -11.29 1.58 -18.31
CA ASN A 623 -10.28 0.74 -18.92
C ASN A 623 -10.91 -0.55 -19.44
N GLY A 624 -10.95 -0.70 -20.78
CA GLY A 624 -11.34 -1.92 -21.47
C GLY A 624 -10.08 -2.74 -21.76
N ARG A 625 -10.08 -4.02 -21.35
CA ARG A 625 -8.91 -4.89 -21.51
C ARG A 625 -9.29 -6.31 -21.87
N ASN A 626 -8.63 -6.85 -22.88
CA ASN A 626 -8.63 -8.28 -23.14
C ASN A 626 -7.70 -9.00 -22.14
N GLN A 627 -8.22 -10.06 -21.52
CA GLN A 627 -7.49 -10.94 -20.62
C GLN A 627 -7.18 -12.22 -21.36
N LEU A 628 -5.93 -12.36 -21.80
CA LEU A 628 -5.45 -13.61 -22.42
C LEU A 628 -5.40 -14.71 -21.36
N PRO A 629 -5.65 -16.00 -21.75
CA PRO A 629 -5.42 -17.12 -20.85
C PRO A 629 -3.96 -17.13 -20.35
N ALA A 630 -3.78 -17.40 -19.07
CA ALA A 630 -2.46 -17.56 -18.47
C ALA A 630 -1.86 -18.92 -18.85
N LEU A 631 -0.53 -19.03 -18.81
CA LEU A 631 0.18 -20.26 -19.19
C LEU A 631 -0.31 -21.49 -18.40
N ASN A 632 -0.45 -21.37 -17.08
CA ASN A 632 -0.94 -22.44 -16.21
C ASN A 632 -2.42 -22.82 -16.47
N GLN A 633 -3.19 -21.98 -17.18
CA GLN A 633 -4.55 -22.27 -17.56
C GLN A 633 -4.64 -23.07 -18.87
N ILE A 634 -3.63 -22.97 -19.73
CA ILE A 634 -3.62 -23.63 -21.03
C ILE A 634 -2.75 -24.89 -21.06
N GLN A 635 -1.80 -25.05 -20.17
CA GLN A 635 -0.91 -26.23 -20.14
C GLN A 635 -1.62 -27.44 -19.54
N PRO A 636 -1.66 -28.58 -20.23
CA PRO A 636 -2.26 -29.81 -19.71
C PRO A 636 -1.29 -30.55 -18.77
N ILE A 637 -0.78 -29.86 -17.72
CA ILE A 637 0.21 -30.42 -16.80
C ILE A 637 -0.46 -30.77 -15.49
N LEU A 638 -0.27 -32.03 -15.04
CA LEU A 638 -0.69 -32.48 -13.71
C LEU A 638 0.40 -32.21 -12.68
N ASP A 639 0.06 -31.52 -11.60
CA ASP A 639 0.89 -31.41 -10.41
C ASP A 639 0.37 -32.40 -9.35
N ASN A 640 1.26 -33.24 -8.82
CA ASN A 640 0.93 -34.22 -7.78
C ASN A 640 1.46 -33.84 -6.40
N SER A 641 1.86 -32.59 -6.18
CA SER A 641 2.22 -32.09 -4.84
C SER A 641 1.00 -32.02 -3.91
N ASP A 642 -0.19 -31.90 -4.47
CA ASP A 642 -1.48 -32.07 -3.81
C ASP A 642 -2.31 -33.11 -4.58
N GLN A 643 -2.34 -34.34 -4.07
CA GLN A 643 -3.01 -35.44 -4.74
C GLN A 643 -4.54 -35.42 -4.58
N LEU A 644 -5.06 -34.66 -3.65
CA LEU A 644 -6.50 -34.46 -3.46
C LEU A 644 -7.05 -33.34 -4.35
N ASN A 645 -6.18 -32.44 -4.85
CA ASN A 645 -6.58 -31.34 -5.71
C ASN A 645 -5.69 -31.31 -6.95
N ARG A 646 -6.24 -31.73 -8.09
CA ARG A 646 -5.55 -31.83 -9.37
C ARG A 646 -5.97 -30.70 -10.27
N TYR A 647 -5.01 -30.03 -10.90
CA TYR A 647 -5.24 -28.92 -11.81
C TYR A 647 -4.90 -29.33 -13.24
N ILE A 648 -5.81 -29.06 -14.16
CA ILE A 648 -5.66 -29.41 -15.58
C ILE A 648 -5.87 -28.13 -16.40
N GLY A 649 -4.91 -27.83 -17.28
CA GLY A 649 -5.02 -26.75 -18.23
C GLY A 649 -5.96 -27.10 -19.41
N ASN A 650 -6.44 -26.06 -20.09
CA ASN A 650 -7.30 -26.20 -21.26
C ASN A 650 -6.77 -25.36 -22.42
N GLU A 651 -6.28 -26.01 -23.43
CA GLU A 651 -5.72 -25.35 -24.63
C GLU A 651 -6.77 -24.57 -25.42
N ASN A 652 -8.07 -24.83 -25.26
CA ASN A 652 -9.17 -24.22 -26.03
C ASN A 652 -9.68 -22.89 -25.44
N LEU A 653 -9.05 -22.37 -24.40
CA LEU A 653 -9.44 -21.11 -23.78
C LEU A 653 -9.34 -19.94 -24.75
N LYS A 654 -10.30 -19.04 -24.70
CA LYS A 654 -10.36 -17.78 -25.43
C LYS A 654 -10.16 -16.60 -24.49
N PRO A 655 -9.64 -15.46 -24.99
CA PRO A 655 -9.56 -14.26 -24.18
C PRO A 655 -10.93 -13.83 -23.65
N SER A 656 -10.99 -13.38 -22.42
CA SER A 656 -12.15 -12.69 -21.87
C SER A 656 -11.96 -11.17 -21.98
N PHE A 657 -13.05 -10.39 -21.94
CA PHE A 657 -12.96 -8.93 -21.99
C PHE A 657 -13.45 -8.31 -20.68
N SER A 658 -12.61 -7.46 -20.08
CA SER A 658 -12.89 -6.76 -18.83
C SER A 658 -13.15 -5.29 -19.09
N HIS A 659 -14.29 -4.78 -18.58
CA HIS A 659 -14.59 -3.36 -18.49
C HIS A 659 -14.39 -2.92 -17.04
N ASN A 660 -13.46 -2.03 -16.80
CA ASN A 660 -13.22 -1.48 -15.48
C ASN A 660 -13.57 0.02 -15.48
N ILE A 661 -14.52 0.43 -14.65
CA ILE A 661 -15.00 1.81 -14.51
C ILE A 661 -14.75 2.25 -13.07
N ASN A 662 -14.03 3.33 -12.92
CA ASN A 662 -13.77 3.97 -11.62
C ASN A 662 -14.28 5.40 -11.64
N LEU A 663 -14.94 5.82 -10.59
CA LEU A 663 -15.42 7.19 -10.40
C LEU A 663 -15.17 7.60 -8.95
N GLY A 664 -14.72 8.84 -8.74
CA GLY A 664 -14.57 9.35 -7.40
C GLY A 664 -14.55 10.85 -7.31
N TYR A 665 -15.01 11.35 -6.19
CA TYR A 665 -15.03 12.76 -5.83
C TYR A 665 -14.33 12.97 -4.50
N ASN A 666 -13.45 13.96 -4.44
CA ASN A 666 -12.80 14.35 -3.18
C ASN A 666 -12.97 15.85 -2.96
N THR A 667 -13.12 16.20 -1.70
CA THR A 667 -13.10 17.60 -1.27
C THR A 667 -12.27 17.73 -0.01
N PHE A 668 -11.53 18.83 0.07
CA PHE A 668 -10.64 19.11 1.17
C PHE A 668 -10.76 20.57 1.61
N LYS A 669 -10.80 20.81 2.91
CA LYS A 669 -10.80 22.15 3.49
C LYS A 669 -9.51 22.36 4.28
N LEU A 670 -8.56 23.11 3.74
CA LEU A 670 -7.26 23.36 4.35
C LEU A 670 -7.39 23.94 5.76
N LEU A 671 -8.30 24.86 5.98
CA LEU A 671 -8.47 25.60 7.24
C LEU A 671 -8.91 24.72 8.41
N THR A 672 -9.85 23.81 8.14
CA THR A 672 -10.37 22.91 9.18
C THR A 672 -9.59 21.61 9.23
N GLY A 673 -8.75 21.34 8.21
CA GLY A 673 -8.11 20.06 7.98
C GLY A 673 -9.11 18.93 7.68
N SER A 674 -10.39 19.27 7.38
CA SER A 674 -11.41 18.27 7.08
C SER A 674 -11.37 17.88 5.62
N TYR A 675 -11.63 16.60 5.35
CA TYR A 675 -11.75 16.09 3.99
C TYR A 675 -12.87 15.06 3.88
N ALA A 676 -13.49 15.01 2.72
CA ALA A 676 -14.46 13.99 2.38
C ALA A 676 -14.13 13.39 1.02
N TYR A 677 -14.44 12.12 0.88
CA TYR A 677 -14.34 11.42 -0.39
C TYR A 677 -15.51 10.45 -0.56
N VAL A 678 -15.87 10.26 -1.80
CA VAL A 678 -16.83 9.24 -2.24
C VAL A 678 -16.35 8.67 -3.55
N GLY A 679 -16.46 7.38 -3.73
CA GLY A 679 -16.05 6.73 -4.96
C GLY A 679 -16.66 5.37 -5.14
N GLY A 680 -16.50 4.83 -6.34
CA GLY A 680 -16.95 3.51 -6.71
C GLY A 680 -16.11 2.96 -7.86
N ASN A 681 -16.08 1.64 -7.91
CA ASN A 681 -15.49 0.86 -8.98
C ASN A 681 -16.51 -0.19 -9.44
N VAL A 682 -16.63 -0.37 -10.74
CA VAL A 682 -17.39 -1.46 -11.34
C VAL A 682 -16.48 -2.19 -12.32
N ASN A 683 -16.35 -3.49 -12.15
CA ASN A 683 -15.62 -4.35 -13.06
C ASN A 683 -16.59 -5.41 -13.62
N VAL A 684 -16.62 -5.51 -14.94
CA VAL A 684 -17.49 -6.41 -15.69
C VAL A 684 -16.61 -7.25 -16.60
N VAL A 685 -16.58 -8.58 -16.39
CA VAL A 685 -15.77 -9.51 -17.18
C VAL A 685 -16.71 -10.36 -18.02
N LYS A 686 -16.69 -10.14 -19.31
CA LYS A 686 -17.49 -10.90 -20.29
C LYS A 686 -16.76 -12.21 -20.67
N ASP A 687 -17.53 -13.30 -20.77
CA ASP A 687 -17.04 -14.64 -21.07
C ASP A 687 -15.84 -15.06 -20.19
N PRO A 688 -15.99 -14.99 -18.85
CA PRO A 688 -14.88 -15.15 -17.91
C PRO A 688 -14.27 -16.55 -18.03
N ILE A 689 -12.94 -16.61 -17.84
CA ILE A 689 -12.23 -17.88 -17.65
C ILE A 689 -12.42 -18.27 -16.19
N SER A 690 -13.02 -19.44 -15.95
CA SER A 690 -13.29 -19.96 -14.61
C SER A 690 -13.05 -21.47 -14.55
N GLN A 691 -13.12 -22.03 -13.35
CA GLN A 691 -12.87 -23.45 -13.14
C GLN A 691 -14.17 -24.27 -13.17
N ASN A 692 -14.10 -25.45 -13.80
CA ASN A 692 -15.00 -26.55 -13.53
C ASN A 692 -14.35 -27.45 -12.47
N ILE A 693 -14.99 -27.60 -11.33
CA ILE A 693 -14.51 -28.43 -10.23
C ILE A 693 -15.29 -29.73 -10.27
N THR A 694 -14.62 -30.85 -10.53
CA THR A 694 -15.22 -32.19 -10.50
C THR A 694 -14.69 -32.97 -9.32
N THR A 695 -15.58 -33.42 -8.44
CA THR A 695 -15.21 -34.21 -7.27
C THR A 695 -15.61 -35.68 -7.50
N ALA A 696 -14.62 -36.56 -7.47
CA ALA A 696 -14.84 -38.02 -7.60
C ALA A 696 -13.98 -38.77 -6.60
N ASN A 697 -14.56 -39.63 -5.80
CA ASN A 697 -13.86 -40.46 -4.79
C ASN A 697 -12.97 -39.62 -3.84
N GLY A 698 -13.42 -38.41 -3.48
CA GLY A 698 -12.69 -37.49 -2.62
C GLY A 698 -11.49 -36.82 -3.26
N ILE A 699 -11.36 -36.84 -4.58
CA ILE A 699 -10.35 -36.10 -5.34
C ILE A 699 -11.06 -35.01 -6.13
N ASN A 700 -10.56 -33.80 -6.04
CA ASN A 700 -11.06 -32.64 -6.77
C ASN A 700 -10.19 -32.43 -8.02
N THR A 701 -10.82 -32.33 -9.17
CA THR A 701 -10.17 -31.95 -10.42
C THR A 701 -10.66 -30.57 -10.84
N TYR A 702 -9.74 -29.66 -11.04
CA TYR A 702 -9.97 -28.26 -11.43
C TYR A 702 -9.56 -28.10 -12.90
N GLU A 703 -10.51 -27.91 -13.78
CA GLU A 703 -10.29 -27.68 -15.21
C GLU A 703 -10.70 -26.25 -15.58
N TRP A 704 -9.91 -25.55 -16.37
CA TRP A 704 -10.22 -24.20 -16.81
C TRP A 704 -11.16 -24.17 -18.01
N ASN A 705 -12.20 -23.34 -17.97
CA ASN A 705 -13.18 -23.19 -19.03
C ASN A 705 -13.62 -21.73 -19.19
N ASN A 706 -13.94 -21.31 -20.44
CA ASN A 706 -14.68 -20.08 -20.66
C ASN A 706 -16.16 -20.29 -20.35
N ILE A 707 -16.78 -19.43 -19.59
CA ILE A 707 -18.22 -19.46 -19.32
C ILE A 707 -18.90 -18.53 -20.32
N ILE A 708 -19.12 -19.06 -21.53
CA ILE A 708 -19.65 -18.30 -22.66
C ILE A 708 -21.05 -17.75 -22.37
N GLY A 709 -21.31 -16.49 -22.71
CA GLY A 709 -22.59 -15.81 -22.52
C GLY A 709 -22.89 -15.41 -21.08
N LYS A 710 -21.94 -15.59 -20.15
CA LYS A 710 -22.02 -15.10 -18.77
C LYS A 710 -21.09 -13.94 -18.54
N THR A 711 -21.37 -13.21 -17.47
CA THR A 711 -20.63 -12.01 -17.11
C THR A 711 -20.38 -12.01 -15.63
N ASN A 712 -19.11 -12.02 -15.22
CA ASN A 712 -18.74 -11.75 -13.83
C ASN A 712 -18.83 -10.25 -13.58
N LEU A 713 -19.48 -9.87 -12.50
CA LEU A 713 -19.64 -8.49 -12.05
C LEU A 713 -19.02 -8.31 -10.68
N SER A 714 -18.23 -7.28 -10.49
CA SER A 714 -17.88 -6.80 -9.16
C SER A 714 -18.08 -5.28 -9.08
N ALA A 715 -18.67 -4.82 -7.99
CA ALA A 715 -18.87 -3.42 -7.72
C ALA A 715 -18.47 -3.10 -6.29
N ASN A 716 -17.75 -2.00 -6.13
CA ASN A 716 -17.32 -1.49 -4.84
C ASN A 716 -17.72 -0.03 -4.73
N PHE A 717 -18.24 0.35 -3.58
CA PHE A 717 -18.52 1.72 -3.20
C PHE A 717 -17.79 2.02 -1.90
N TRP A 718 -17.22 3.22 -1.79
CA TRP A 718 -16.58 3.70 -0.57
C TRP A 718 -16.84 5.19 -0.37
N SER A 719 -16.98 5.57 0.88
CA SER A 719 -17.08 6.97 1.28
C SER A 719 -16.47 7.17 2.65
N GLY A 720 -15.98 8.39 2.90
CA GLY A 720 -15.46 8.75 4.19
C GLY A 720 -15.44 10.25 4.41
N TYR A 721 -15.52 10.63 5.67
CA TYR A 721 -15.46 12.03 6.08
C TYR A 721 -14.63 12.17 7.35
N TYR A 722 -13.52 12.89 7.25
CA TYR A 722 -12.69 13.24 8.39
C TYR A 722 -12.92 14.69 8.81
N PHE A 723 -13.12 14.94 10.11
CA PHE A 723 -13.23 16.27 10.65
C PHE A 723 -12.84 16.33 12.14
N LYS A 724 -12.39 17.52 12.58
CA LYS A 724 -12.08 17.79 13.99
C LYS A 724 -13.36 18.12 14.74
N LEU A 725 -13.71 17.30 15.74
CA LEU A 725 -14.85 17.55 16.64
C LEU A 725 -14.56 18.74 17.57
N ASN A 726 -13.35 18.75 18.15
CA ASN A 726 -12.94 19.81 19.05
C ASN A 726 -11.42 20.02 18.94
N LYS A 727 -11.02 21.19 18.42
CA LYS A 727 -9.59 21.53 18.24
C LYS A 727 -8.84 21.64 19.57
N LYS A 728 -9.49 22.18 20.64
CA LYS A 728 -8.83 22.37 21.95
C LYS A 728 -8.54 21.03 22.64
N LEU A 729 -9.45 20.07 22.49
CA LEU A 729 -9.30 18.73 23.06
C LEU A 729 -8.49 17.80 22.13
N GLY A 730 -8.06 18.26 20.96
CA GLY A 730 -7.38 17.44 19.97
C GLY A 730 -8.25 16.29 19.43
N LEU A 731 -9.59 16.44 19.50
CA LEU A 731 -10.53 15.37 19.17
C LEU A 731 -10.95 15.44 17.70
N SER A 732 -10.78 14.34 16.99
CA SER A 732 -11.19 14.19 15.60
C SER A 732 -11.89 12.84 15.37
N ASN A 733 -12.68 12.76 14.31
CA ASN A 733 -13.34 11.53 13.92
C ASN A 733 -13.31 11.30 12.40
N SER A 734 -13.55 10.04 12.01
CA SER A 734 -13.61 9.63 10.61
C SER A 734 -14.59 8.47 10.41
N PRO A 735 -15.87 8.75 10.16
CA PRO A 735 -16.79 7.73 9.67
C PRO A 735 -16.45 7.35 8.23
N GLN A 736 -16.50 6.04 7.93
CA GLN A 736 -16.26 5.47 6.62
C GLN A 736 -17.30 4.39 6.34
N LEU A 737 -17.80 4.34 5.12
CA LEU A 737 -18.71 3.29 4.66
C LEU A 737 -18.12 2.64 3.43
N SER A 738 -18.11 1.32 3.38
CA SER A 738 -17.79 0.57 2.17
C SER A 738 -18.80 -0.54 1.94
N LEU A 739 -19.16 -0.70 0.68
CA LEU A 739 -20.02 -1.75 0.16
C LEU A 739 -19.29 -2.43 -0.98
N SER A 740 -19.16 -3.75 -0.93
CA SER A 740 -18.66 -4.53 -2.06
C SER A 740 -19.64 -5.62 -2.42
N THR A 741 -19.91 -5.78 -3.70
CA THR A 741 -20.75 -6.87 -4.21
C THR A 741 -20.08 -7.51 -5.40
N SER A 742 -20.23 -8.83 -5.53
CA SER A 742 -19.76 -9.57 -6.69
C SER A 742 -20.71 -10.68 -7.07
N GLU A 743 -20.82 -10.91 -8.37
CA GLU A 743 -21.52 -12.03 -8.98
C GLU A 743 -20.50 -12.78 -9.84
N ASN A 744 -20.23 -14.03 -9.51
CA ASN A 744 -19.25 -14.86 -10.19
C ASN A 744 -19.89 -16.19 -10.60
N TYR A 745 -19.38 -16.75 -11.68
CA TYR A 745 -19.81 -18.03 -12.21
C TYR A 745 -18.64 -19.02 -12.24
N ASN A 746 -18.91 -20.28 -11.91
CA ASN A 746 -18.04 -21.42 -12.11
C ASN A 746 -18.89 -22.68 -12.36
N PHE A 747 -18.27 -23.80 -12.71
CA PHE A 747 -18.97 -25.09 -12.77
C PHE A 747 -18.55 -25.96 -11.58
N PHE A 748 -19.48 -26.78 -11.10
CA PHE A 748 -19.22 -27.81 -10.13
C PHE A 748 -19.93 -29.09 -10.57
N ASN A 749 -19.18 -30.17 -10.79
CA ASN A 749 -19.64 -31.42 -11.38
C ASN A 749 -20.47 -31.22 -12.68
N GLY A 750 -20.04 -30.25 -13.50
CA GLY A 750 -20.71 -29.89 -14.74
C GLY A 750 -21.94 -28.99 -14.61
N GLU A 751 -22.41 -28.70 -13.43
CA GLU A 751 -23.50 -27.78 -13.19
C GLU A 751 -23.03 -26.35 -13.01
N LEU A 752 -23.74 -25.39 -13.61
CA LEU A 752 -23.39 -23.97 -13.52
C LEU A 752 -23.72 -23.44 -12.12
N ASN A 753 -22.70 -23.01 -11.41
CA ASN A 753 -22.81 -22.36 -10.12
C ASN A 753 -22.72 -20.84 -10.28
N LYS A 754 -23.68 -20.13 -9.68
CA LYS A 754 -23.70 -18.69 -9.56
C LYS A 754 -23.52 -18.31 -8.09
N VAL A 755 -22.49 -17.54 -7.81
CA VAL A 755 -22.17 -17.10 -6.44
C VAL A 755 -22.30 -15.59 -6.37
N ASN A 756 -23.17 -15.10 -5.48
CA ASN A 756 -23.31 -13.70 -5.12
C ASN A 756 -22.69 -13.47 -3.75
N THR A 757 -21.82 -12.49 -3.64
CA THR A 757 -21.23 -12.08 -2.37
C THR A 757 -21.43 -10.58 -2.18
N THR A 758 -21.97 -10.17 -1.02
CA THR A 758 -22.11 -8.76 -0.65
C THR A 758 -21.53 -8.54 0.74
N ASN A 759 -20.65 -7.55 0.88
CA ASN A 759 -20.08 -7.16 2.16
C ASN A 759 -20.45 -5.70 2.45
N TYR A 760 -21.03 -5.48 3.62
CA TYR A 760 -21.31 -4.18 4.19
C TYR A 760 -20.29 -3.91 5.28
N ASN A 761 -19.55 -2.84 5.19
CA ASN A 761 -18.56 -2.46 6.20
C ASN A 761 -18.74 -0.99 6.57
N PHE A 762 -18.86 -0.73 7.85
CA PHE A 762 -18.82 0.61 8.42
C PHE A 762 -17.63 0.69 9.38
N THR A 763 -16.78 1.70 9.21
CA THR A 763 -15.67 1.97 10.11
C THR A 763 -15.84 3.35 10.73
N TYR A 764 -15.71 3.43 12.04
CA TYR A 764 -15.71 4.69 12.76
C TYR A 764 -14.40 4.82 13.54
N THR A 765 -13.62 5.83 13.19
CA THR A 765 -12.35 6.15 13.88
C THR A 765 -12.55 7.37 14.75
N LEU A 766 -12.25 7.26 16.04
CA LEU A 766 -12.20 8.36 16.98
C LEU A 766 -10.78 8.53 17.48
N THR A 767 -10.21 9.73 17.31
CA THR A 767 -8.84 10.02 17.71
C THR A 767 -8.80 11.23 18.64
N ARG A 768 -8.04 11.13 19.71
CA ARG A 768 -7.60 12.25 20.51
C ARG A 768 -6.09 12.30 20.51
N ASP A 769 -5.55 13.42 20.05
CA ASP A 769 -4.11 13.67 20.00
C ASP A 769 -3.80 15.01 20.67
N THR A 770 -3.12 14.92 21.82
CA THR A 770 -2.69 16.05 22.62
C THR A 770 -1.25 15.81 23.08
N LYS A 771 -0.53 16.87 23.47
CA LYS A 771 0.89 16.75 23.88
C LYS A 771 1.08 16.15 25.27
N THR A 772 0.05 16.12 26.08
CA THR A 772 0.09 15.68 27.49
C THR A 772 -1.25 15.06 27.87
N GLY A 773 -1.24 14.18 28.86
CA GLY A 773 -2.44 13.52 29.36
C GLY A 773 -2.86 12.34 28.48
N LEU A 774 -4.17 12.16 28.34
CA LEU A 774 -4.76 11.01 27.64
C LEU A 774 -4.81 11.24 26.13
N ASN A 775 -4.22 10.33 25.36
CA ASN A 775 -4.38 10.22 23.91
C ASN A 775 -4.97 8.85 23.57
N PHE A 776 -5.72 8.78 22.49
CA PHE A 776 -6.24 7.51 22.00
C PHE A 776 -6.56 7.57 20.51
N ASN A 777 -6.52 6.41 19.90
CA ASN A 777 -7.04 6.15 18.55
C ASN A 777 -7.87 4.86 18.67
N ILE A 778 -9.16 4.94 18.38
CA ILE A 778 -10.12 3.84 18.50
C ILE A 778 -10.81 3.67 17.16
N ASN A 779 -10.73 2.47 16.60
CA ASN A 779 -11.44 2.07 15.40
C ASN A 779 -12.52 1.06 15.75
N LEU A 780 -13.72 1.28 15.26
CA LEU A 780 -14.86 0.37 15.39
C LEU A 780 -15.29 -0.02 13.98
N SER A 781 -15.32 -1.31 13.67
CA SER A 781 -15.59 -1.82 12.32
C SER A 781 -16.62 -2.96 12.33
N PRO A 782 -17.92 -2.64 12.49
CA PRO A 782 -18.97 -3.61 12.24
C PRO A 782 -19.05 -3.94 10.74
N GLN A 783 -19.16 -5.24 10.44
CA GLN A 783 -19.27 -5.77 9.09
C GLN A 783 -20.39 -6.80 9.03
N TYR A 784 -21.05 -6.87 7.90
CA TYR A 784 -22.02 -7.93 7.62
C TYR A 784 -21.77 -8.50 6.23
N ARG A 785 -21.59 -9.81 6.16
CA ARG A 785 -21.38 -10.54 4.91
C ARG A 785 -22.61 -11.34 4.54
N VAL A 786 -22.99 -11.27 3.27
CA VAL A 786 -24.01 -12.12 2.65
C VAL A 786 -23.34 -12.87 1.51
N MET A 787 -23.46 -14.18 1.47
CA MET A 787 -23.01 -15.02 0.38
C MET A 787 -24.10 -16.02 0.03
N GLU A 788 -24.43 -16.11 -1.24
CA GLU A 788 -25.46 -16.98 -1.77
C GLU A 788 -24.93 -17.75 -2.99
N SER A 789 -25.23 -19.03 -3.05
CA SER A 789 -24.91 -19.91 -4.18
C SER A 789 -26.17 -20.63 -4.61
N ASN A 790 -26.40 -20.75 -5.90
CA ASN A 790 -27.54 -21.50 -6.42
C ASN A 790 -27.44 -23.01 -6.20
N LEU A 791 -26.22 -23.56 -6.11
CA LEU A 791 -25.99 -24.98 -5.84
C LEU A 791 -25.99 -25.31 -4.34
N GLN A 792 -25.87 -24.31 -3.47
CA GLN A 792 -25.77 -24.50 -2.01
C GLN A 792 -26.70 -23.58 -1.24
N GLN A 793 -27.99 -23.72 -1.42
CA GLN A 793 -28.99 -22.88 -0.74
C GLN A 793 -29.02 -23.07 0.79
N ASN A 794 -28.51 -24.21 1.32
CA ASN A 794 -28.55 -24.53 2.74
C ASN A 794 -27.32 -24.12 3.54
N THR A 795 -26.24 -23.71 2.88
CA THR A 795 -24.97 -23.35 3.54
C THR A 795 -24.65 -21.89 3.44
N ASN A 796 -25.60 -21.01 3.79
CA ASN A 796 -25.34 -19.59 3.84
C ASN A 796 -24.31 -19.25 4.92
N SER A 797 -23.22 -18.56 4.54
CA SER A 797 -22.24 -18.03 5.48
C SER A 797 -22.52 -16.60 5.90
N ASN A 798 -23.79 -16.20 5.87
CA ASN A 798 -24.20 -14.86 6.29
C ASN A 798 -23.77 -14.67 7.75
N GLY A 799 -22.97 -13.68 7.99
CA GLY A 799 -22.37 -13.49 9.30
C GLY A 799 -22.05 -12.05 9.63
N PHE A 800 -22.23 -11.75 10.90
CA PHE A 800 -21.80 -10.50 11.49
C PHE A 800 -20.36 -10.65 12.00
N VAL A 801 -19.52 -9.70 11.63
CA VAL A 801 -18.15 -9.55 12.12
C VAL A 801 -18.04 -8.18 12.77
N PHE A 802 -17.41 -8.11 13.93
CA PHE A 802 -17.10 -6.85 14.58
C PHE A 802 -15.62 -6.81 14.91
N GLY A 803 -14.92 -5.85 14.30
CA GLY A 803 -13.55 -5.52 14.63
C GLY A 803 -13.49 -4.23 15.46
N SER A 804 -12.61 -4.19 16.44
CA SER A 804 -12.24 -2.95 17.11
C SER A 804 -10.76 -2.99 17.41
N SER A 805 -10.03 -1.97 16.98
CA SER A 805 -8.60 -1.87 17.24
C SER A 805 -8.22 -0.46 17.64
N GLY A 806 -7.11 -0.31 18.34
CA GLY A 806 -6.67 1.00 18.69
C GLY A 806 -5.50 1.05 19.65
N SER A 807 -5.17 2.28 20.02
CA SER A 807 -4.14 2.59 21.02
C SER A 807 -4.67 3.59 22.03
N VAL A 808 -4.27 3.42 23.27
CA VAL A 808 -4.50 4.36 24.35
C VAL A 808 -3.18 4.65 25.03
N GLU A 809 -2.83 5.91 25.21
CA GLU A 809 -1.62 6.31 25.93
C GLU A 809 -1.91 7.44 26.89
N TYR A 810 -1.22 7.44 28.03
CA TYR A 810 -1.30 8.47 29.04
C TYR A 810 0.08 8.97 29.41
N PHE A 811 0.31 10.25 29.22
CA PHE A 811 1.54 10.93 29.60
C PHE A 811 1.43 11.47 31.03
N PHE A 812 2.09 10.81 31.97
CA PHE A 812 2.24 11.30 33.35
C PHE A 812 3.16 12.52 33.40
N THR A 813 4.21 12.46 32.61
CA THR A 813 5.15 13.58 32.39
C THR A 813 5.53 13.59 30.90
N LYS A 814 6.26 14.62 30.46
CA LYS A 814 6.79 14.65 29.08
C LYS A 814 7.71 13.47 28.73
N THR A 815 8.26 12.79 29.75
CA THR A 815 9.22 11.70 29.57
C THR A 815 8.74 10.34 30.03
N LEU A 816 7.61 10.25 30.72
CA LEU A 816 7.03 8.99 31.21
C LEU A 816 5.63 8.82 30.67
N LYS A 817 5.40 7.74 29.92
CA LYS A 817 4.08 7.34 29.44
C LYS A 817 3.78 5.88 29.72
N VAL A 818 2.52 5.59 29.94
CA VAL A 818 1.93 4.24 29.89
C VAL A 818 1.06 4.18 28.65
N TYR A 819 1.11 3.07 27.94
CA TYR A 819 0.33 2.90 26.72
C TYR A 819 -0.15 1.45 26.59
N THR A 820 -1.17 1.26 25.78
CA THR A 820 -1.60 -0.07 25.35
C THR A 820 -2.11 0.02 23.92
N ASN A 821 -1.80 -1.01 23.12
CA ASN A 821 -2.48 -1.29 21.89
C ASN A 821 -3.44 -2.45 22.14
N TYR A 822 -4.57 -2.44 21.43
CA TYR A 822 -5.52 -3.54 21.52
C TYR A 822 -6.09 -3.87 20.14
N ASP A 823 -6.47 -5.13 19.98
CA ASP A 823 -7.21 -5.63 18.82
C ASP A 823 -8.29 -6.60 19.32
N TYR A 824 -9.53 -6.34 18.93
CA TYR A 824 -10.68 -7.16 19.24
C TYR A 824 -11.34 -7.62 17.96
N THR A 825 -11.52 -8.91 17.81
CA THR A 825 -12.22 -9.52 16.69
C THR A 825 -13.31 -10.44 17.21
N TYR A 826 -14.51 -10.22 16.73
CA TYR A 826 -15.67 -11.07 16.95
C TYR A 826 -16.24 -11.50 15.60
N GLU A 827 -16.42 -12.79 15.41
CA GLU A 827 -17.14 -13.36 14.27
C GLU A 827 -18.29 -14.24 14.80
N ALA A 828 -19.49 -13.95 14.34
CA ALA A 828 -20.66 -14.73 14.72
C ALA A 828 -20.57 -16.16 14.16
N ALA A 829 -21.22 -17.10 14.82
CA ALA A 829 -21.44 -18.41 14.26
C ALA A 829 -22.26 -18.31 12.97
N THR A 830 -21.94 -19.15 12.00
CA THR A 830 -22.63 -19.26 10.71
C THR A 830 -23.12 -20.69 10.50
N LYS A 831 -23.91 -20.95 9.49
CA LYS A 831 -24.31 -22.32 9.16
C LYS A 831 -23.10 -23.21 8.74
N ALA A 832 -22.08 -22.59 8.16
CA ALA A 832 -20.87 -23.31 7.78
C ALA A 832 -19.94 -23.59 8.97
N PHE A 833 -19.96 -22.72 9.98
CA PHE A 833 -19.17 -22.85 11.20
C PHE A 833 -20.03 -22.50 12.41
N ASP A 834 -20.43 -23.49 13.18
CA ASP A 834 -21.37 -23.42 14.32
C ASP A 834 -20.80 -22.68 15.54
N GLN A 835 -19.49 -22.48 15.62
CA GLN A 835 -18.80 -21.78 16.69
C GLN A 835 -18.54 -20.32 16.34
N LYS A 836 -18.81 -19.43 17.28
CA LYS A 836 -18.35 -18.04 17.21
C LYS A 836 -16.84 -17.97 17.43
N PHE A 837 -16.21 -16.94 16.86
CA PHE A 837 -14.86 -16.56 17.21
C PHE A 837 -14.88 -15.25 18.00
N ASP A 838 -14.09 -15.19 19.08
CA ASP A 838 -14.03 -14.06 20.00
C ASP A 838 -12.61 -13.98 20.55
N GLN A 839 -11.90 -12.90 20.22
CA GLN A 839 -10.51 -12.70 20.61
C GLN A 839 -10.24 -11.24 20.97
N PHE A 840 -9.61 -11.02 22.10
CA PHE A 840 -9.16 -9.70 22.55
C PHE A 840 -7.67 -9.73 22.84
N LEU A 841 -6.87 -9.13 21.97
CA LEU A 841 -5.44 -8.99 22.15
C LEU A 841 -5.14 -7.65 22.82
N LEU A 842 -4.30 -7.66 23.84
CA LEU A 842 -3.95 -6.47 24.61
C LEU A 842 -2.44 -6.42 24.84
N HIS A 843 -1.81 -5.29 24.47
CA HIS A 843 -0.37 -5.10 24.47
C HIS A 843 0.03 -3.87 25.31
N PRO A 844 0.00 -3.94 26.65
CA PRO A 844 0.39 -2.82 27.51
C PRO A 844 1.89 -2.58 27.51
N GLY A 845 2.29 -1.33 27.76
CA GLY A 845 3.69 -0.96 27.90
C GLY A 845 3.90 0.30 28.72
N VAL A 846 5.12 0.47 29.18
CA VAL A 846 5.60 1.65 29.90
C VAL A 846 6.88 2.13 29.25
N SER A 847 6.94 3.41 28.91
CA SER A 847 8.08 4.01 28.22
C SER A 847 8.59 5.22 28.99
N LYS A 848 9.92 5.26 29.22
CA LYS A 848 10.60 6.35 29.89
C LYS A 848 11.77 6.87 29.05
N LYS A 849 11.76 8.18 28.78
CA LYS A 849 12.86 8.90 28.11
C LYS A 849 13.87 9.42 29.13
N PHE A 850 15.14 9.26 28.80
CA PHE A 850 16.29 9.69 29.61
C PHE A 850 17.17 10.65 28.82
N LEU A 851 18.18 11.22 29.49
CA LEU A 851 19.11 12.24 29.01
C LEU A 851 18.41 13.59 28.79
N LYS A 852 19.22 14.68 28.83
CA LYS A 852 18.71 16.07 28.65
C LYS A 852 18.04 16.28 27.26
N ASN A 853 18.50 15.54 26.27
CA ASN A 853 17.98 15.57 24.91
C ASN A 853 16.90 14.50 24.64
N GLU A 854 16.47 13.72 25.66
CA GLU A 854 15.45 12.66 25.55
C GLU A 854 15.79 11.55 24.52
N SER A 855 17.07 11.35 24.22
CA SER A 855 17.52 10.47 23.15
C SER A 855 17.62 9.00 23.55
N LEU A 856 17.65 8.68 24.85
CA LEU A 856 17.68 7.32 25.35
C LEU A 856 16.30 6.94 25.90
N ILE A 857 15.73 5.85 25.42
CA ILE A 857 14.38 5.39 25.75
C ILE A 857 14.45 3.97 26.29
N LEU A 858 13.94 3.76 27.49
CA LEU A 858 13.68 2.45 28.06
C LEU A 858 12.20 2.16 27.94
N ASP A 859 11.88 1.02 27.34
CA ASP A 859 10.51 0.59 27.05
C ASP A 859 10.30 -0.84 27.52
N PHE A 860 9.33 -1.04 28.43
CA PHE A 860 8.87 -2.35 28.87
C PHE A 860 7.52 -2.62 28.22
N THR A 861 7.39 -3.73 27.48
CA THR A 861 6.15 -4.13 26.80
C THR A 861 5.75 -5.54 27.12
N VAL A 862 4.45 -5.79 27.16
CA VAL A 862 3.88 -7.13 27.23
C VAL A 862 3.12 -7.37 25.93
N ASN A 863 3.52 -8.40 25.18
CA ASN A 863 2.77 -8.84 24.03
C ASN A 863 1.65 -9.76 24.48
N ASP A 864 0.41 -9.49 24.05
CA ASP A 864 -0.77 -10.31 24.32
C ASP A 864 -0.86 -10.75 25.80
N VAL A 865 -1.03 -9.78 26.71
CA VAL A 865 -1.05 -10.02 28.16
C VAL A 865 -2.13 -11.05 28.57
N LEU A 866 -3.20 -11.15 27.78
CA LEU A 866 -4.30 -12.09 28.00
C LEU A 866 -4.02 -13.49 27.44
N ASN A 867 -2.95 -13.66 26.67
CA ASN A 867 -2.54 -14.90 26.00
C ASN A 867 -3.64 -15.52 25.11
N GLN A 868 -4.34 -14.67 24.37
CA GLN A 868 -5.47 -15.07 23.53
C GLN A 868 -5.12 -15.23 22.05
N ASN A 869 -3.89 -14.87 21.61
CA ASN A 869 -3.51 -15.02 20.22
C ASN A 869 -3.41 -16.49 19.81
N LYS A 870 -4.40 -16.93 19.05
CA LYS A 870 -4.54 -18.34 18.62
C LYS A 870 -4.29 -18.54 17.13
N GLY A 871 -3.94 -17.47 16.39
CA GLY A 871 -3.78 -17.52 14.94
C GLY A 871 -5.04 -18.06 14.26
N PHE A 872 -5.97 -17.18 13.90
CA PHE A 872 -7.26 -17.58 13.37
C PHE A 872 -7.66 -16.73 12.17
N SER A 873 -8.27 -17.34 11.18
CA SER A 873 -8.91 -16.62 10.07
C SER A 873 -10.07 -17.43 9.47
N ARG A 874 -11.07 -16.73 8.96
CA ARG A 874 -12.16 -17.27 8.14
C ARG A 874 -12.26 -16.53 6.82
N SER A 875 -12.52 -17.28 5.78
CA SER A 875 -12.75 -16.73 4.44
C SER A 875 -13.83 -17.55 3.72
N ALA A 876 -14.41 -16.96 2.68
CA ALA A 876 -15.38 -17.62 1.82
C ALA A 876 -15.04 -17.29 0.35
N SER A 877 -15.01 -18.29 -0.49
CA SER A 877 -14.74 -18.16 -1.93
C SER A 877 -15.46 -19.27 -2.70
N SER A 878 -16.11 -18.91 -3.79
CA SER A 878 -16.75 -19.86 -4.74
C SER A 878 -17.59 -20.95 -4.08
N SER A 879 -18.33 -20.62 -3.00
CA SER A 879 -19.16 -21.56 -2.21
C SER A 879 -18.37 -22.54 -1.34
N VAL A 880 -17.09 -22.28 -1.12
CA VAL A 880 -16.27 -22.99 -0.13
C VAL A 880 -15.95 -22.02 1.02
N PHE A 881 -16.19 -22.47 2.21
CA PHE A 881 -15.91 -21.75 3.46
C PHE A 881 -14.66 -22.34 4.09
N THR A 882 -13.70 -21.50 4.38
CA THR A 882 -12.43 -21.92 4.96
C THR A 882 -12.25 -21.31 6.34
N GLN A 883 -11.99 -22.15 7.33
CA GLN A 883 -11.53 -21.74 8.65
C GLN A 883 -10.11 -22.26 8.85
N ARG A 884 -9.21 -21.36 9.22
CA ARG A 884 -7.81 -21.66 9.44
C ARG A 884 -7.42 -21.34 10.88
N ARG A 885 -6.66 -22.24 11.52
CA ARG A 885 -5.97 -22.03 12.80
C ARG A 885 -4.50 -22.30 12.60
N TYR A 886 -3.64 -21.43 13.10
CA TYR A 886 -2.20 -21.57 12.90
C TYR A 886 -1.40 -21.10 14.10
N ASP A 887 -0.19 -21.66 14.24
CA ASP A 887 0.72 -21.23 15.27
C ASP A 887 1.16 -19.80 15.03
N THR A 888 1.27 -19.04 16.10
CA THR A 888 1.63 -17.63 16.07
C THR A 888 2.31 -17.23 17.39
N ILE A 889 2.84 -16.01 17.41
CA ILE A 889 3.49 -15.42 18.59
C ILE A 889 2.47 -15.25 19.69
N ARG A 890 2.74 -15.86 20.85
CA ARG A 890 1.93 -15.77 22.06
C ARG A 890 2.46 -14.69 23.02
N ARG A 891 2.00 -14.73 24.27
CA ARG A 891 2.40 -13.79 25.30
C ARG A 891 3.89 -13.88 25.61
N TYR A 892 4.54 -12.72 25.61
CA TYR A 892 5.89 -12.55 26.14
C TYR A 892 6.05 -11.15 26.75
N TYR A 893 7.04 -11.00 27.63
CA TYR A 893 7.45 -9.76 28.26
C TYR A 893 8.77 -9.33 27.64
N MET A 894 8.94 -8.05 27.30
CA MET A 894 10.19 -7.57 26.68
C MET A 894 10.61 -6.21 27.23
N LEU A 895 11.89 -6.11 27.57
CA LEU A 895 12.55 -4.84 27.88
C LEU A 895 13.37 -4.40 26.68
N LYS A 896 13.13 -3.15 26.22
CA LYS A 896 13.83 -2.58 25.06
C LYS A 896 14.57 -1.31 25.46
N LEU A 897 15.79 -1.17 24.99
CA LEU A 897 16.61 0.03 25.12
C LEU A 897 16.84 0.61 23.73
N SER A 898 16.43 1.84 23.50
CA SER A 898 16.60 2.54 22.23
C SER A 898 17.37 3.84 22.42
N TRP A 899 18.34 4.08 21.56
CA TRP A 899 19.15 5.29 21.55
C TRP A 899 19.12 5.96 20.17
N ASP A 900 18.63 7.20 20.13
CA ASP A 900 18.63 8.07 18.96
C ASP A 900 19.85 9.00 19.03
N PHE A 901 20.77 8.90 18.10
CA PHE A 901 21.97 9.73 18.06
C PHE A 901 21.99 10.64 16.84
N THR A 902 22.55 11.83 17.02
CA THR A 902 22.71 12.82 15.94
C THR A 902 23.98 13.64 16.20
N LYS A 903 24.83 13.73 15.18
CA LYS A 903 26.02 14.59 15.17
C LYS A 903 26.04 15.37 13.86
N MET A 904 25.86 16.67 13.92
CA MET A 904 26.00 17.55 12.77
C MET A 904 27.47 17.91 12.58
N PHE A 905 27.90 17.98 11.32
CA PHE A 905 29.22 18.48 10.96
C PHE A 905 29.05 19.95 10.51
N LEU A 906 29.53 20.86 11.31
CA LEU A 906 29.52 22.30 11.07
C LEU A 906 30.48 22.65 9.93
#